data_0dbdeb06f5461bc1d7cb5da80f4b91ae
#
_entry.id   0dbdeb06f5461bc1d7cb5da80f4b91ae
#
_cell.length_a   1.000
_cell.length_b   1.000
_cell.length_c   1.000
_cell.angle_alpha   90.00
_cell.angle_beta   90.00
_cell.angle_gamma   90.00
#
_symmetry.space_group_name_H-M   'P 1'
#
loop_
_entity.id
_entity.type
_entity.pdbx_description
1 polymer ?
#
loop_
_entity_poly.entity_id
_entity_poly.type
_entity_poly.pdbx_seq_one_letter_code
_entity_poly.pdbx_strand_id
1 'polypeptide(L)'
;AVMEFLLINHPLDCPICDQGGECELQDVAMEYGSDVSKFNEGKRIVPDKGIGALIQTDMTRCIHCTRCVRFGAEVAGIVEMGGTGRGEGVKIEPFLTEGIQSELSGNMIDVCPVGALTSKPFRYEARTWQMNAVQSVARHDLVGSNIFTQSYRGKVKRVVARDNDSVNETWISDRDRFSYEGLNHESRSLKPKVKTNGEWLEVDWQEALAFAIEGIKNNATRPEQLGVLASKNASLEEYYLMQKLARGFGTENIDFRLDHANLSEASSMDSSITLSEIESVDHALILSSYTRLEQPMISHRIRKAVINGATVNTINSKKFDFNFKTKIDLLASPQTLLPALQSILKSLYLKTKADLPEQLSKVNFSDEHDKFADDLIASENGVIVLGEHLNSNSSSSVIISTVSQIARISNSKIANLTLSGNAHSAEKVGFIPTNQGMNAGSMLTESSKAFLLMDVDSEYDFYNPKLAMDLFNKDDVFVVSLTSFENQSTLLSADVILPMASFYETSGTHINFDGIAQSFSASVKSPGDSKPGWKIIKVMADLLKLEGFNFVDSSQVAEKALLSSKAQTNISGVSAETFEDSDITTLWQYAPYAIDNVTRRAKALQDSNIGKINSAYIAKSTAKKLSLSEDDLYLGVPVSISDDVAEDCVFVHTSQARRV
;
A
#
# COMPACT_ATOMS: atom_id res chain seq x y z
N ALA A 1 -37.46 12.16 -27.46
CA ALA A 1 -37.11 13.56 -27.19
C ALA A 1 -35.83 13.68 -26.36
N VAL A 2 -35.75 13.15 -25.11
CA VAL A 2 -34.56 13.28 -24.26
C VAL A 2 -33.34 12.62 -24.90
N MET A 3 -33.46 11.41 -25.41
CA MET A 3 -32.38 10.70 -26.11
C MET A 3 -31.94 11.43 -27.37
N GLU A 4 -32.87 11.92 -28.16
CA GLU A 4 -32.55 12.72 -29.35
C GLU A 4 -31.75 13.98 -28.97
N PHE A 5 -32.14 14.65 -27.88
CA PHE A 5 -31.40 15.82 -27.37
C PHE A 5 -29.97 15.47 -26.98
N LEU A 6 -29.73 14.36 -26.28
CA LEU A 6 -28.40 13.91 -25.91
C LEU A 6 -27.55 13.52 -27.12
N LEU A 7 -28.18 12.96 -28.17
CA LEU A 7 -27.49 12.48 -29.37
C LEU A 7 -27.22 13.57 -30.42
N ILE A 8 -27.88 14.73 -30.36
CA ILE A 8 -27.70 15.83 -31.32
C ILE A 8 -26.22 16.17 -31.49
N ASN A 9 -25.51 16.42 -30.41
CA ASN A 9 -24.10 16.80 -30.44
C ASN A 9 -23.15 15.61 -30.16
N HIS A 10 -23.68 14.41 -29.88
CA HIS A 10 -22.82 13.24 -29.61
C HIS A 10 -22.19 12.76 -30.93
N PRO A 11 -20.84 12.56 -30.97
CA PRO A 11 -20.16 12.12 -32.18
C PRO A 11 -20.47 10.65 -32.51
N LEU A 12 -20.32 10.28 -33.79
CA LEU A 12 -20.48 8.90 -34.24
C LEU A 12 -19.21 8.05 -34.02
N ASP A 13 -18.68 8.10 -32.82
CA ASP A 13 -17.39 7.52 -32.45
C ASP A 13 -17.46 6.10 -31.89
N CYS A 14 -18.64 5.47 -31.80
CA CYS A 14 -18.79 4.12 -31.19
C CYS A 14 -17.76 3.11 -31.69
N PRO A 15 -17.39 3.06 -33.00
CA PRO A 15 -16.39 2.12 -33.49
C PRO A 15 -14.99 2.34 -32.90
N ILE A 16 -14.63 3.55 -32.46
CA ILE A 16 -13.33 3.91 -31.90
C ILE A 16 -13.41 4.28 -30.41
N CYS A 17 -14.59 4.33 -29.83
CA CYS A 17 -14.82 4.69 -28.43
C CYS A 17 -14.63 3.46 -27.52
N ASP A 18 -13.72 3.54 -26.54
CA ASP A 18 -13.47 2.43 -25.61
C ASP A 18 -14.66 2.06 -24.71
N GLN A 19 -15.63 2.99 -24.56
CA GLN A 19 -16.89 2.71 -23.86
C GLN A 19 -17.86 1.86 -24.67
N GLY A 20 -17.58 1.60 -25.95
CA GLY A 20 -18.48 0.79 -26.81
C GLY A 20 -18.67 -0.63 -26.28
N GLY A 21 -19.93 -1.01 -26.00
CA GLY A 21 -20.32 -2.27 -25.40
C GLY A 21 -20.53 -2.24 -23.88
N GLU A 22 -20.29 -1.09 -23.25
CA GLU A 22 -20.57 -0.83 -21.82
C GLU A 22 -21.05 0.63 -21.62
N CYS A 23 -21.64 1.23 -22.65
CA CYS A 23 -22.06 2.63 -22.68
C CYS A 23 -23.55 2.76 -22.40
N GLU A 24 -23.92 3.36 -21.26
CA GLU A 24 -25.34 3.58 -20.91
C GLU A 24 -26.10 4.35 -21.99
N LEU A 25 -25.47 5.36 -22.62
CA LEU A 25 -26.10 6.11 -23.70
C LEU A 25 -26.37 5.23 -24.93
N GLN A 26 -25.44 4.34 -25.28
CA GLN A 26 -25.58 3.40 -26.40
C GLN A 26 -26.70 2.40 -26.13
N ASP A 27 -26.73 1.81 -24.95
CA ASP A 27 -27.72 0.77 -24.59
C ASP A 27 -29.14 1.35 -24.59
N VAL A 28 -29.35 2.51 -23.95
CA VAL A 28 -30.65 3.19 -23.93
C VAL A 28 -31.05 3.69 -25.32
N ALA A 29 -30.08 4.14 -26.15
CA ALA A 29 -30.38 4.55 -27.52
C ALA A 29 -30.79 3.36 -28.39
N MET A 30 -30.21 2.18 -28.20
CA MET A 30 -30.59 0.97 -28.94
C MET A 30 -31.96 0.41 -28.49
N GLU A 31 -32.27 0.49 -27.19
CA GLU A 31 -33.50 -0.03 -26.64
C GLU A 31 -34.72 0.84 -26.98
N TYR A 32 -34.59 2.17 -26.90
CA TYR A 32 -35.71 3.12 -27.04
C TYR A 32 -35.61 4.05 -28.25
N GLY A 33 -34.51 4.00 -29.02
CA GLY A 33 -34.25 4.85 -30.16
C GLY A 33 -34.65 4.21 -31.50
N SER A 34 -34.32 4.93 -32.58
CA SER A 34 -34.40 4.41 -33.95
C SER A 34 -32.99 4.39 -34.56
N ASP A 35 -32.81 3.63 -35.62
CA ASP A 35 -31.56 3.44 -36.36
C ASP A 35 -31.23 4.63 -37.27
N VAL A 36 -32.12 5.60 -37.41
CA VAL A 36 -31.98 6.74 -38.29
C VAL A 36 -31.99 8.07 -37.52
N SER A 37 -30.94 8.84 -37.66
CA SER A 37 -30.90 10.23 -37.17
C SER A 37 -31.61 11.18 -38.12
N LYS A 38 -32.46 12.07 -37.58
CA LYS A 38 -33.10 13.16 -38.30
C LYS A 38 -32.29 14.48 -38.25
N PHE A 39 -31.18 14.48 -37.53
CA PHE A 39 -30.32 15.68 -37.35
C PHE A 39 -29.28 15.75 -38.48
N ASN A 40 -29.31 16.82 -39.23
CA ASN A 40 -28.48 17.04 -40.43
C ASN A 40 -27.51 18.22 -40.28
N GLU A 41 -27.46 18.86 -39.11
CA GLU A 41 -26.57 20.00 -38.86
C GLU A 41 -25.21 19.53 -38.35
N GLY A 42 -24.22 20.45 -38.35
CA GLY A 42 -22.89 20.18 -37.80
C GLY A 42 -22.93 19.94 -36.27
N LYS A 43 -22.30 18.87 -35.82
CA LYS A 43 -22.19 18.57 -34.40
C LYS A 43 -21.12 19.45 -33.74
N ARG A 44 -21.34 19.81 -32.49
CA ARG A 44 -20.39 20.55 -31.68
C ARG A 44 -19.08 19.74 -31.49
N ILE A 45 -17.94 20.44 -31.56
CA ILE A 45 -16.62 19.89 -31.23
C ILE A 45 -16.13 20.60 -29.97
N VAL A 46 -15.69 19.84 -29.01
CA VAL A 46 -15.09 20.32 -27.75
C VAL A 46 -13.63 19.94 -27.73
N PRO A 47 -12.70 20.90 -27.61
CA PRO A 47 -11.29 20.56 -27.49
C PRO A 47 -11.03 19.81 -26.19
N ASP A 48 -10.16 18.81 -26.26
CA ASP A 48 -9.75 18.03 -25.09
C ASP A 48 -8.71 18.79 -24.27
N LYS A 49 -8.86 18.72 -22.96
CA LYS A 49 -7.88 19.22 -22.00
C LYS A 49 -7.31 18.03 -21.25
N GLY A 50 -6.00 17.87 -21.28
CA GLY A 50 -5.34 16.79 -20.56
C GLY A 50 -5.63 16.87 -19.06
N ILE A 51 -5.95 15.74 -18.43
CA ILE A 51 -6.25 15.64 -16.99
C ILE A 51 -5.30 14.71 -16.24
N GLY A 52 -4.18 14.36 -16.84
CA GLY A 52 -3.14 13.54 -16.20
C GLY A 52 -2.75 12.31 -17.01
N ALA A 53 -2.02 11.39 -16.36
CA ALA A 53 -1.48 10.19 -16.97
C ALA A 53 -2.47 9.01 -17.00
N LEU A 54 -3.48 9.03 -16.12
CA LEU A 54 -4.37 7.89 -15.88
C LEU A 54 -5.63 7.91 -16.74
N ILE A 55 -6.20 9.10 -16.95
CA ILE A 55 -7.51 9.28 -17.60
C ILE A 55 -7.33 9.97 -18.94
N GLN A 56 -7.94 9.40 -19.97
CA GLN A 56 -8.06 10.00 -21.29
C GLN A 56 -9.37 10.76 -21.42
N THR A 57 -9.32 11.95 -21.97
CA THR A 57 -10.48 12.79 -22.26
C THR A 57 -10.82 12.75 -23.74
N ASP A 58 -12.12 12.62 -24.04
CA ASP A 58 -12.72 12.83 -25.37
C ASP A 58 -14.00 13.64 -25.15
N MET A 59 -13.86 14.93 -24.82
CA MET A 59 -14.93 15.75 -24.25
C MET A 59 -16.06 16.10 -25.23
N THR A 60 -15.86 15.90 -26.51
CA THR A 60 -16.95 15.96 -27.51
C THR A 60 -18.04 14.90 -27.23
N ARG A 61 -17.68 13.76 -26.58
CA ARG A 61 -18.61 12.69 -26.19
C ARG A 61 -19.38 12.99 -24.89
N CYS A 62 -19.00 14.05 -24.16
CA CYS A 62 -19.57 14.38 -22.86
C CYS A 62 -21.05 14.81 -22.99
N ILE A 63 -21.93 14.21 -22.18
CA ILE A 63 -23.37 14.53 -22.11
C ILE A 63 -23.73 15.46 -20.94
N HIS A 64 -22.76 16.07 -20.31
CA HIS A 64 -22.90 17.03 -19.19
C HIS A 64 -23.70 16.50 -17.99
N CYS A 65 -23.64 15.21 -17.70
CA CYS A 65 -24.34 14.59 -16.57
C CYS A 65 -23.76 14.97 -15.21
N THR A 66 -22.57 15.56 -15.16
CA THR A 66 -21.83 16.01 -13.97
C THR A 66 -21.45 14.91 -12.98
N ARG A 67 -21.61 13.62 -13.29
CA ARG A 67 -21.26 12.52 -12.37
C ARG A 67 -19.80 12.55 -11.93
N CYS A 68 -18.86 12.86 -12.84
CA CYS A 68 -17.43 13.00 -12.50
C CYS A 68 -17.14 14.19 -11.57
N VAL A 69 -17.82 15.31 -11.76
CA VAL A 69 -17.71 16.51 -10.89
C VAL A 69 -18.23 16.18 -9.49
N ARG A 70 -19.40 15.53 -9.42
CA ARG A 70 -19.99 15.10 -8.15
C ARG A 70 -19.15 14.03 -7.45
N PHE A 71 -18.59 13.08 -8.17
CA PHE A 71 -17.65 12.11 -7.62
C PHE A 71 -16.45 12.81 -6.96
N GLY A 72 -15.82 13.76 -7.65
CA GLY A 72 -14.71 14.53 -7.09
C GLY A 72 -15.08 15.25 -5.80
N ALA A 73 -16.22 15.96 -5.78
CA ALA A 73 -16.66 16.75 -4.65
C ALA A 73 -17.20 15.90 -3.48
N GLU A 74 -18.04 14.91 -3.78
CA GLU A 74 -18.82 14.17 -2.77
C GLU A 74 -18.07 12.92 -2.27
N VAL A 75 -17.40 12.17 -3.15
CA VAL A 75 -16.71 10.92 -2.82
C VAL A 75 -15.22 11.15 -2.57
N ALA A 76 -14.49 11.64 -3.57
CA ALA A 76 -13.05 11.86 -3.43
C ALA A 76 -12.70 13.04 -2.50
N GLY A 77 -13.63 14.00 -2.31
CA GLY A 77 -13.44 15.14 -1.41
C GLY A 77 -12.56 16.24 -1.97
N ILE A 78 -12.30 16.23 -3.28
CA ILE A 78 -11.43 17.18 -3.96
C ILE A 78 -12.17 17.73 -5.18
N VAL A 79 -12.34 19.06 -5.24
CA VAL A 79 -13.03 19.73 -6.32
C VAL A 79 -12.00 20.19 -7.36
N GLU A 80 -11.63 19.31 -8.26
CA GLU A 80 -10.63 19.58 -9.32
C GLU A 80 -11.27 19.80 -10.68
N MET A 81 -12.52 19.36 -10.88
CA MET A 81 -13.27 19.48 -12.11
C MET A 81 -14.58 20.23 -11.91
N GLY A 82 -15.05 20.91 -12.94
CA GLY A 82 -16.34 21.58 -12.92
C GLY A 82 -16.83 21.99 -14.29
N GLY A 83 -18.04 22.58 -14.31
CA GLY A 83 -18.60 23.17 -15.53
C GLY A 83 -18.10 24.58 -15.72
N THR A 84 -17.47 24.85 -16.88
CA THR A 84 -17.07 26.18 -17.31
C THR A 84 -17.93 26.64 -18.48
N GLY A 85 -18.08 27.95 -18.68
CA GLY A 85 -18.92 28.52 -19.72
C GLY A 85 -20.42 28.54 -19.38
N ARG A 86 -21.27 28.77 -20.37
CA ARG A 86 -22.73 28.80 -20.24
C ARG A 86 -23.43 28.38 -21.54
N GLY A 87 -24.69 27.95 -21.42
CA GLY A 87 -25.50 27.53 -22.57
C GLY A 87 -24.83 26.41 -23.36
N GLU A 88 -24.79 26.51 -24.67
CA GLU A 88 -24.14 25.53 -25.54
C GLU A 88 -22.61 25.49 -25.37
N GLY A 89 -22.01 26.54 -24.80
CA GLY A 89 -20.60 26.63 -24.53
C GLY A 89 -20.16 25.98 -23.22
N VAL A 90 -21.05 25.32 -22.46
CA VAL A 90 -20.68 24.60 -21.23
C VAL A 90 -19.74 23.45 -21.56
N LYS A 91 -18.66 23.34 -20.76
CA LYS A 91 -17.68 22.26 -20.83
C LYS A 91 -17.41 21.74 -19.43
N ILE A 92 -17.19 20.44 -19.31
CA ILE A 92 -16.66 19.83 -18.08
C ILE A 92 -15.14 19.74 -18.27
N GLU A 93 -14.40 20.42 -17.42
CA GLU A 93 -12.94 20.47 -17.51
C GLU A 93 -12.30 20.69 -16.13
N PRO A 94 -11.00 20.37 -15.94
CA PRO A 94 -10.28 20.69 -14.73
C PRO A 94 -10.06 22.20 -14.59
N PHE A 95 -10.08 22.70 -13.37
CA PHE A 95 -9.82 24.11 -13.07
C PHE A 95 -8.35 24.47 -13.21
N LEU A 96 -7.45 23.53 -12.84
CA LEU A 96 -6.00 23.70 -12.88
C LEU A 96 -5.39 23.00 -14.10
N THR A 97 -4.24 23.46 -14.51
CA THR A 97 -3.48 22.88 -15.63
C THR A 97 -2.74 21.59 -15.25
N GLU A 98 -2.55 21.36 -13.96
CA GLU A 98 -1.82 20.21 -13.43
C GLU A 98 -2.60 18.89 -13.49
N GLY A 99 -3.87 18.95 -13.90
CA GLY A 99 -4.73 17.76 -13.99
C GLY A 99 -5.33 17.35 -12.64
N ILE A 100 -5.82 16.12 -12.57
CA ILE A 100 -6.46 15.55 -11.37
C ILE A 100 -5.40 14.88 -10.50
N GLN A 101 -5.42 15.21 -9.19
CA GLN A 101 -4.44 14.72 -8.21
C GLN A 101 -5.03 13.75 -7.18
N SER A 102 -6.32 13.43 -7.31
CA SER A 102 -6.96 12.48 -6.39
C SER A 102 -6.42 11.06 -6.61
N GLU A 103 -6.11 10.38 -5.53
CA GLU A 103 -5.72 8.96 -5.47
C GLU A 103 -6.87 7.99 -5.81
N LEU A 104 -8.08 8.53 -5.98
CA LEU A 104 -9.30 7.82 -6.40
C LEU A 104 -9.76 8.22 -7.80
N SER A 105 -8.93 8.98 -8.55
CA SER A 105 -9.33 9.62 -9.81
C SER A 105 -9.87 8.64 -10.85
N GLY A 106 -9.33 7.42 -10.92
CA GLY A 106 -9.72 6.38 -11.87
C GLY A 106 -11.19 5.97 -11.78
N ASN A 107 -11.85 6.17 -10.63
CA ASN A 107 -13.28 5.89 -10.49
C ASN A 107 -14.15 6.88 -11.33
N MET A 108 -13.60 8.02 -11.76
CA MET A 108 -14.29 8.90 -12.71
C MET A 108 -14.56 8.22 -14.06
N ILE A 109 -13.76 7.21 -14.42
CA ILE A 109 -13.98 6.39 -15.62
C ILE A 109 -15.26 5.55 -15.46
N ASP A 110 -15.42 4.92 -14.30
CA ASP A 110 -16.56 4.03 -14.04
C ASP A 110 -17.89 4.80 -13.91
N VAL A 111 -17.86 5.99 -13.30
CA VAL A 111 -19.09 6.82 -13.16
C VAL A 111 -19.45 7.57 -14.44
N CYS A 112 -18.56 7.65 -15.42
CA CYS A 112 -18.85 8.30 -16.69
C CYS A 112 -19.73 7.39 -17.56
N PRO A 113 -20.99 7.79 -17.87
CA PRO A 113 -21.92 6.93 -18.59
C PRO A 113 -21.61 6.80 -20.09
N VAL A 114 -20.60 7.55 -20.56
CA VAL A 114 -20.20 7.62 -21.97
C VAL A 114 -18.67 7.63 -22.07
N GLY A 115 -18.12 7.44 -23.26
CA GLY A 115 -16.68 7.43 -23.50
C GLY A 115 -15.99 8.80 -23.49
N ALA A 116 -16.46 9.74 -22.65
CA ALA A 116 -15.82 11.04 -22.48
C ALA A 116 -14.61 10.97 -21.55
N LEU A 117 -14.64 10.09 -20.55
CA LEU A 117 -13.53 9.77 -19.66
C LEU A 117 -13.27 8.27 -19.75
N THR A 118 -12.08 7.88 -20.17
CA THR A 118 -11.69 6.48 -20.37
C THR A 118 -10.29 6.23 -19.80
N SER A 119 -9.94 4.96 -19.58
CA SER A 119 -8.61 4.59 -19.10
C SER A 119 -7.56 4.88 -20.18
N LYS A 120 -6.58 5.72 -19.89
CA LYS A 120 -5.51 6.06 -20.81
C LYS A 120 -4.61 4.86 -21.15
N PRO A 121 -4.19 4.02 -20.17
CA PRO A 121 -3.42 2.81 -20.45
C PRO A 121 -4.18 1.75 -21.23
N PHE A 122 -5.51 1.72 -21.12
CA PHE A 122 -6.37 0.74 -21.80
C PHE A 122 -6.81 1.18 -23.20
N ARG A 123 -6.50 2.43 -23.61
CA ARG A 123 -7.03 3.03 -24.84
C ARG A 123 -6.73 2.18 -26.07
N TYR A 124 -7.81 1.73 -26.76
CA TYR A 124 -7.79 0.92 -28.00
C TYR A 124 -7.22 -0.51 -27.84
N GLU A 125 -7.11 -1.02 -26.61
CA GLU A 125 -6.51 -2.32 -26.35
C GLU A 125 -7.45 -3.51 -26.60
N ALA A 126 -8.72 -3.41 -26.19
CA ALA A 126 -9.71 -4.46 -26.35
C ALA A 126 -11.13 -3.93 -26.22
N ARG A 127 -12.11 -4.74 -26.62
CA ARG A 127 -13.54 -4.53 -26.36
C ARG A 127 -13.98 -5.35 -25.16
N THR A 128 -14.99 -4.88 -24.43
CA THR A 128 -15.51 -5.53 -23.22
C THR A 128 -15.86 -6.99 -23.47
N TRP A 129 -16.56 -7.31 -24.56
CA TRP A 129 -16.95 -8.69 -24.91
C TRP A 129 -15.79 -9.61 -25.36
N GLN A 130 -14.61 -9.07 -25.58
CA GLN A 130 -13.40 -9.84 -25.92
C GLN A 130 -12.62 -10.28 -24.69
N MET A 131 -12.91 -9.68 -23.54
CA MET A 131 -12.15 -9.87 -22.31
C MET A 131 -12.79 -10.92 -21.40
N ASN A 132 -11.94 -11.71 -20.75
CA ASN A 132 -12.35 -12.57 -19.66
C ASN A 132 -12.22 -11.79 -18.34
N ALA A 133 -13.30 -11.73 -17.56
CA ALA A 133 -13.31 -11.13 -16.24
C ALA A 133 -13.17 -12.20 -15.16
N VAL A 134 -12.20 -12.04 -14.26
CA VAL A 134 -11.95 -12.94 -13.13
C VAL A 134 -12.06 -12.12 -11.84
N GLN A 135 -12.81 -12.65 -10.87
CA GLN A 135 -12.88 -12.05 -9.54
C GLN A 135 -11.53 -12.15 -8.84
N SER A 136 -11.10 -11.05 -8.24
CA SER A 136 -9.81 -10.97 -7.54
C SER A 136 -9.90 -10.00 -6.36
N VAL A 137 -8.79 -9.85 -5.65
CA VAL A 137 -8.64 -8.98 -4.48
C VAL A 137 -7.36 -8.15 -4.68
N ALA A 138 -7.43 -6.85 -4.47
CA ALA A 138 -6.26 -6.00 -4.48
C ALA A 138 -5.37 -6.27 -3.25
N ARG A 139 -4.04 -6.23 -3.42
CA ARG A 139 -3.07 -6.61 -2.38
C ARG A 139 -2.11 -5.48 -1.97
N HIS A 140 -2.37 -4.26 -2.47
CA HIS A 140 -1.44 -3.16 -2.24
C HIS A 140 -1.59 -2.49 -0.87
N ASP A 141 -2.72 -2.75 -0.18
CA ASP A 141 -3.01 -2.23 1.17
C ASP A 141 -3.81 -3.24 2.01
N LEU A 142 -4.15 -2.85 3.24
CA LEU A 142 -4.87 -3.71 4.18
C LEU A 142 -6.34 -3.95 3.83
N VAL A 143 -6.93 -3.12 2.99
CA VAL A 143 -8.37 -3.17 2.73
C VAL A 143 -8.76 -4.44 1.98
N GLY A 144 -7.89 -4.87 1.05
CA GLY A 144 -8.21 -6.00 0.18
C GLY A 144 -9.41 -5.69 -0.71
N SER A 145 -9.39 -4.55 -1.39
CA SER A 145 -10.48 -4.10 -2.26
C SER A 145 -10.87 -5.17 -3.28
N ASN A 146 -12.17 -5.40 -3.42
CA ASN A 146 -12.70 -6.38 -4.35
C ASN A 146 -12.67 -5.84 -5.78
N ILE A 147 -12.11 -6.63 -6.70
CA ILE A 147 -11.86 -6.22 -8.07
C ILE A 147 -12.25 -7.30 -9.08
N PHE A 148 -12.49 -6.88 -10.31
CA PHE A 148 -12.42 -7.74 -11.48
C PHE A 148 -11.14 -7.44 -12.25
N THR A 149 -10.37 -8.47 -12.55
CA THR A 149 -9.27 -8.40 -13.49
C THR A 149 -9.78 -8.84 -14.87
N GLN A 150 -9.56 -8.00 -15.86
CA GLN A 150 -10.01 -8.26 -17.22
C GLN A 150 -8.83 -8.54 -18.14
N SER A 151 -8.79 -9.72 -18.73
CA SER A 151 -7.69 -10.20 -19.56
C SER A 151 -8.09 -10.43 -21.02
N TYR A 152 -7.16 -10.15 -21.92
CA TYR A 152 -7.28 -10.41 -23.34
C TYR A 152 -5.96 -10.92 -23.91
N ARG A 153 -6.00 -11.99 -24.70
CA ARG A 153 -4.83 -12.64 -25.32
C ARG A 153 -3.72 -12.95 -24.30
N GLY A 154 -4.11 -13.45 -23.11
CA GLY A 154 -3.16 -13.89 -22.09
C GLY A 154 -2.50 -12.76 -21.29
N LYS A 155 -2.97 -11.52 -21.42
CA LYS A 155 -2.48 -10.37 -20.66
C LYS A 155 -3.63 -9.70 -19.91
N VAL A 156 -3.40 -9.27 -18.67
CA VAL A 156 -4.31 -8.37 -17.96
C VAL A 156 -4.30 -7.03 -18.69
N LYS A 157 -5.47 -6.54 -19.06
CA LYS A 157 -5.64 -5.31 -19.82
C LYS A 157 -6.30 -4.21 -19.00
N ARG A 158 -7.11 -4.58 -18.02
CA ARG A 158 -7.86 -3.63 -17.20
C ARG A 158 -8.20 -4.25 -15.85
N VAL A 159 -8.25 -3.41 -14.81
CA VAL A 159 -8.79 -3.74 -13.50
C VAL A 159 -9.93 -2.76 -13.21
N VAL A 160 -11.06 -3.28 -12.75
CA VAL A 160 -12.25 -2.50 -12.37
C VAL A 160 -12.75 -2.92 -11.00
N ALA A 161 -13.48 -2.03 -10.32
CA ALA A 161 -14.08 -2.33 -9.04
C ALA A 161 -15.10 -3.48 -9.16
N ARG A 162 -15.21 -4.24 -8.08
CA ARG A 162 -16.29 -5.19 -7.83
C ARG A 162 -17.00 -4.79 -6.55
N ASP A 163 -18.30 -4.64 -6.61
CA ASP A 163 -19.10 -4.17 -5.49
C ASP A 163 -18.97 -5.07 -4.27
N ASN A 164 -18.67 -4.45 -3.13
CA ASN A 164 -18.70 -5.06 -1.81
C ASN A 164 -18.86 -3.95 -0.74
N ASP A 165 -20.10 -3.75 -0.28
CA ASP A 165 -20.46 -2.69 0.65
C ASP A 165 -19.65 -2.71 1.96
N SER A 166 -19.27 -3.90 2.43
CA SER A 166 -18.51 -4.04 3.67
C SER A 166 -17.03 -3.72 3.52
N VAL A 167 -16.44 -3.82 2.31
CA VAL A 167 -15.00 -3.66 2.07
C VAL A 167 -14.71 -2.34 1.35
N ASN A 168 -14.98 -2.27 0.06
CA ASN A 168 -14.63 -1.13 -0.80
C ASN A 168 -15.84 -0.44 -1.44
N GLU A 169 -17.07 -0.78 -1.01
CA GLU A 169 -18.29 -0.33 -1.68
C GLU A 169 -18.23 -0.66 -3.18
N THR A 170 -18.17 0.37 -4.03
CA THR A 170 -17.97 0.26 -5.47
C THR A 170 -16.70 0.98 -5.95
N TRP A 171 -15.84 1.41 -5.03
CA TRP A 171 -14.66 2.22 -5.32
C TRP A 171 -13.36 1.44 -5.15
N ILE A 172 -12.32 1.82 -5.90
CA ILE A 172 -10.95 1.33 -5.74
C ILE A 172 -9.95 2.48 -5.90
N SER A 173 -8.76 2.31 -5.31
CA SER A 173 -7.68 3.27 -5.49
C SER A 173 -7.11 3.22 -6.91
N ASP A 174 -6.49 4.32 -7.34
CA ASP A 174 -5.78 4.36 -8.63
C ASP A 174 -4.63 3.34 -8.65
N ARG A 175 -4.00 3.10 -7.50
CA ARG A 175 -2.99 2.08 -7.32
C ARG A 175 -3.52 0.69 -7.66
N ASP A 176 -4.68 0.31 -7.12
CA ASP A 176 -5.32 -0.97 -7.39
C ASP A 176 -5.75 -1.10 -8.86
N ARG A 177 -6.21 0.02 -9.44
CA ARG A 177 -6.74 0.05 -10.81
C ARG A 177 -5.66 -0.09 -11.88
N PHE A 178 -4.50 0.54 -11.70
CA PHE A 178 -3.51 0.69 -12.77
C PHE A 178 -2.22 -0.10 -12.56
N SER A 179 -2.01 -0.72 -11.39
CA SER A 179 -0.81 -1.51 -11.08
C SER A 179 -0.54 -2.64 -12.08
N TYR A 180 -1.58 -3.19 -12.73
CA TYR A 180 -1.46 -4.29 -13.69
C TYR A 180 -0.50 -4.00 -14.85
N GLU A 181 -0.24 -2.74 -15.20
CA GLU A 181 0.76 -2.39 -16.22
C GLU A 181 2.14 -2.94 -15.88
N GLY A 182 2.50 -2.95 -14.59
CA GLY A 182 3.78 -3.46 -14.10
C GLY A 182 4.04 -4.93 -14.46
N LEU A 183 2.98 -5.72 -14.63
CA LEU A 183 3.12 -7.13 -15.04
C LEU A 183 3.80 -7.31 -16.40
N ASN A 184 3.71 -6.33 -17.27
CA ASN A 184 4.24 -6.39 -18.62
C ASN A 184 5.62 -5.71 -18.76
N HIS A 185 6.24 -5.30 -17.63
CA HIS A 185 7.53 -4.64 -17.64
C HIS A 185 8.66 -5.59 -18.11
N GLU A 186 9.66 -5.04 -18.79
CA GLU A 186 10.77 -5.81 -19.38
C GLU A 186 11.65 -6.52 -18.34
N SER A 187 11.70 -6.02 -17.09
CA SER A 187 12.47 -6.64 -16.00
C SER A 187 11.80 -7.87 -15.38
N ARG A 188 10.77 -8.46 -16.02
CA ARG A 188 10.16 -9.70 -15.51
C ARG A 188 11.17 -10.84 -15.47
N SER A 189 11.21 -11.54 -14.33
CA SER A 189 11.97 -12.77 -14.19
C SER A 189 11.26 -13.91 -14.93
N LEU A 190 11.89 -14.43 -15.98
CA LEU A 190 11.28 -15.39 -16.90
C LEU A 190 11.83 -16.80 -16.80
N LYS A 191 13.10 -16.95 -16.40
CA LYS A 191 13.80 -18.22 -16.30
C LYS A 191 14.63 -18.32 -15.03
N PRO A 192 14.82 -19.54 -14.49
CA PRO A 192 15.75 -19.73 -13.38
C PRO A 192 17.18 -19.37 -13.78
N LYS A 193 17.92 -18.74 -12.86
CA LYS A 193 19.30 -18.33 -13.06
C LYS A 193 20.15 -18.68 -11.85
N VAL A 194 21.39 -19.06 -12.10
CA VAL A 194 22.42 -19.26 -11.08
C VAL A 194 23.65 -18.43 -11.39
N LYS A 195 24.31 -17.92 -10.35
CA LYS A 195 25.53 -17.11 -10.49
C LYS A 195 26.74 -18.00 -10.26
N THR A 196 27.58 -18.15 -11.29
CA THR A 196 28.79 -18.96 -11.22
C THR A 196 29.96 -18.11 -11.67
N ASN A 197 31.00 -18.00 -10.85
CA ASN A 197 32.18 -17.15 -11.08
C ASN A 197 31.85 -15.70 -11.44
N GLY A 198 30.77 -15.15 -10.83
CA GLY A 198 30.33 -13.79 -11.08
C GLY A 198 29.46 -13.59 -12.32
N GLU A 199 29.23 -14.64 -13.14
CA GLU A 199 28.38 -14.58 -14.34
C GLU A 199 27.03 -15.27 -14.09
N TRP A 200 25.96 -14.71 -14.65
CA TRP A 200 24.62 -15.30 -14.62
C TRP A 200 24.41 -16.29 -15.74
N LEU A 201 24.02 -17.52 -15.39
CA LEU A 201 23.67 -18.59 -16.31
C LEU A 201 22.18 -18.93 -16.19
N GLU A 202 21.46 -18.93 -17.33
CA GLU A 202 20.09 -19.47 -17.38
C GLU A 202 20.20 -21.01 -17.35
N VAL A 203 19.45 -21.62 -16.44
CA VAL A 203 19.44 -23.07 -16.19
C VAL A 203 17.98 -23.57 -16.10
N ASP A 204 17.81 -24.89 -16.09
CA ASP A 204 16.48 -25.44 -15.83
C ASP A 204 16.10 -25.42 -14.33
N TRP A 205 14.82 -25.68 -14.04
CA TRP A 205 14.30 -25.66 -12.67
C TRP A 205 14.98 -26.69 -11.75
N GLN A 206 15.33 -27.87 -12.27
CA GLN A 206 15.95 -28.91 -11.46
C GLN A 206 17.36 -28.51 -11.03
N GLU A 207 18.13 -27.98 -11.96
CA GLU A 207 19.49 -27.48 -11.71
C GLU A 207 19.47 -26.28 -10.74
N ALA A 208 18.59 -25.28 -10.98
CA ALA A 208 18.48 -24.11 -10.12
C ALA A 208 18.10 -24.47 -8.67
N LEU A 209 17.12 -25.35 -8.49
CA LEU A 209 16.69 -25.78 -7.16
C LEU A 209 17.74 -26.62 -6.44
N ALA A 210 18.45 -27.49 -7.17
CA ALA A 210 19.56 -28.26 -6.59
C ALA A 210 20.67 -27.34 -6.12
N PHE A 211 21.07 -26.37 -6.96
CA PHE A 211 22.10 -25.36 -6.63
C PHE A 211 21.67 -24.50 -5.42
N ALA A 212 20.42 -24.05 -5.39
CA ALA A 212 19.88 -23.26 -4.26
C ALA A 212 19.94 -24.04 -2.93
N ILE A 213 19.49 -25.30 -2.93
CA ILE A 213 19.46 -26.13 -1.72
C ILE A 213 20.88 -26.49 -1.24
N GLU A 214 21.77 -26.83 -2.18
CA GLU A 214 23.16 -27.12 -1.86
C GLU A 214 23.86 -25.87 -1.32
N GLY A 215 23.66 -24.71 -1.94
CA GLY A 215 24.20 -23.44 -1.48
C GLY A 215 23.73 -23.07 -0.08
N ILE A 216 22.42 -23.19 0.21
CA ILE A 216 21.89 -22.97 1.57
C ILE A 216 22.59 -23.92 2.57
N LYS A 217 22.67 -25.23 2.30
CA LYS A 217 23.28 -26.21 3.22
C LYS A 217 24.78 -25.97 3.45
N ASN A 218 25.49 -25.55 2.42
CA ASN A 218 26.94 -25.33 2.51
C ASN A 218 27.28 -24.05 3.29
N ASN A 219 26.45 -23.00 3.19
CA ASN A 219 26.68 -21.72 3.84
C ASN A 219 25.99 -21.63 5.22
N ALA A 220 24.76 -22.13 5.37
CA ALA A 220 24.09 -22.27 6.66
C ALA A 220 24.38 -23.64 7.27
N THR A 221 25.59 -23.84 7.80
CA THR A 221 25.99 -25.11 8.44
C THR A 221 25.28 -25.37 9.77
N ARG A 222 24.72 -24.33 10.36
CA ARG A 222 23.83 -24.36 11.54
C ARG A 222 22.52 -23.65 11.18
N PRO A 223 21.36 -24.13 11.67
CA PRO A 223 20.06 -23.56 11.33
C PRO A 223 19.95 -22.03 11.58
N GLU A 224 20.59 -21.54 12.63
CA GLU A 224 20.56 -20.12 13.01
C GLU A 224 21.28 -19.20 11.99
N GLN A 225 22.03 -19.79 11.04
CA GLN A 225 22.71 -19.04 9.98
C GLN A 225 21.83 -18.82 8.75
N LEU A 226 20.63 -19.44 8.69
CA LEU A 226 19.65 -19.20 7.64
C LEU A 226 18.65 -18.13 8.06
N GLY A 227 18.57 -17.04 7.28
CA GLY A 227 17.52 -16.03 7.34
C GLY A 227 16.47 -16.25 6.26
N VAL A 228 15.20 -16.12 6.59
CA VAL A 228 14.07 -16.28 5.66
C VAL A 228 13.20 -15.05 5.71
N LEU A 229 13.20 -14.26 4.62
CA LEU A 229 12.56 -12.97 4.54
C LEU A 229 11.54 -12.94 3.40
N ALA A 230 10.40 -12.32 3.63
CA ALA A 230 9.35 -12.20 2.62
C ALA A 230 8.82 -10.78 2.52
N SER A 231 8.35 -10.43 1.31
CA SER A 231 7.61 -9.19 1.06
C SER A 231 6.30 -9.18 1.87
N LYS A 232 5.88 -8.00 2.29
CA LYS A 232 4.57 -7.78 2.95
C LYS A 232 3.36 -8.08 2.07
N ASN A 233 3.55 -8.35 0.78
CA ASN A 233 2.50 -8.64 -0.20
C ASN A 233 2.39 -10.12 -0.58
N ALA A 234 3.11 -11.03 0.10
CA ALA A 234 2.97 -12.46 -0.13
C ALA A 234 1.58 -12.98 0.26
N SER A 235 1.13 -14.07 -0.35
CA SER A 235 -0.16 -14.68 -0.01
C SER A 235 -0.10 -15.46 1.31
N LEU A 236 -1.26 -15.73 1.91
CA LEU A 236 -1.38 -16.57 3.11
C LEU A 236 -0.66 -17.91 2.94
N GLU A 237 -0.83 -18.52 1.78
CA GLU A 237 -0.26 -19.81 1.43
C GLU A 237 1.28 -19.75 1.36
N GLU A 238 1.80 -18.69 0.77
CA GLU A 238 3.24 -18.46 0.65
C GLU A 238 3.87 -18.26 2.03
N TYR A 239 3.30 -17.41 2.89
CA TYR A 239 3.77 -17.25 4.27
C TYR A 239 3.70 -18.55 5.06
N TYR A 240 2.59 -19.30 4.95
CA TYR A 240 2.41 -20.56 5.65
C TYR A 240 3.48 -21.58 5.27
N LEU A 241 3.74 -21.75 3.97
CA LEU A 241 4.73 -22.70 3.49
C LEU A 241 6.16 -22.24 3.78
N MET A 242 6.47 -20.95 3.66
CA MET A 242 7.78 -20.39 3.97
C MET A 242 8.15 -20.58 5.45
N GLN A 243 7.25 -20.21 6.38
CA GLN A 243 7.52 -20.41 7.81
C GLN A 243 7.68 -21.90 8.17
N LYS A 244 6.88 -22.77 7.52
CA LYS A 244 6.98 -24.20 7.71
C LYS A 244 8.28 -24.78 7.15
N LEU A 245 8.75 -24.28 5.99
CA LEU A 245 10.03 -24.65 5.41
C LEU A 245 11.18 -24.22 6.33
N ALA A 246 11.18 -22.97 6.80
CA ALA A 246 12.20 -22.42 7.67
C ALA A 246 12.32 -23.23 8.98
N ARG A 247 11.19 -23.46 9.66
CA ARG A 247 11.14 -24.26 10.89
C ARG A 247 11.47 -25.73 10.66
N GLY A 248 11.11 -26.27 9.50
CA GLY A 248 11.50 -27.62 9.10
C GLY A 248 13.02 -27.74 8.87
N PHE A 249 13.68 -26.68 8.40
CA PHE A 249 15.14 -26.59 8.34
C PHE A 249 15.78 -26.42 9.73
N GLY A 250 15.01 -25.92 10.71
CA GLY A 250 15.42 -25.72 12.10
C GLY A 250 15.68 -24.27 12.49
N THR A 251 15.36 -23.29 11.62
CA THR A 251 15.53 -21.86 11.93
C THR A 251 14.21 -21.19 12.33
N GLU A 252 14.29 -20.25 13.28
CA GLU A 252 13.23 -19.31 13.66
C GLU A 252 13.50 -17.90 13.14
N ASN A 253 14.54 -17.71 12.32
CA ASN A 253 14.91 -16.44 11.72
C ASN A 253 14.03 -16.17 10.50
N ILE A 254 12.80 -15.76 10.76
CA ILE A 254 11.77 -15.48 9.74
C ILE A 254 11.14 -14.14 10.02
N ASP A 255 11.03 -13.25 9.01
CA ASP A 255 10.35 -11.97 9.18
C ASP A 255 9.85 -11.41 7.84
N PHE A 256 8.80 -10.56 7.90
CA PHE A 256 8.27 -9.78 6.77
C PHE A 256 8.33 -8.27 7.03
N ARG A 257 8.65 -7.86 8.26
CA ARG A 257 8.66 -6.45 8.71
C ARG A 257 10.01 -5.80 8.41
N LEU A 258 10.36 -5.75 7.11
CA LEU A 258 11.68 -5.33 6.65
C LEU A 258 11.92 -3.82 6.80
N ASP A 259 10.85 -3.02 6.81
CA ASP A 259 10.86 -1.56 6.84
C ASP A 259 10.75 -0.95 8.26
N HIS A 260 10.80 -1.78 9.30
CA HIS A 260 10.71 -1.33 10.68
C HIS A 260 12.07 -0.95 11.27
N ALA A 261 12.14 0.21 11.94
CA ALA A 261 13.35 0.70 12.61
C ALA A 261 13.69 -0.11 13.86
N ASN A 262 12.68 -0.56 14.59
CA ASN A 262 12.82 -1.32 15.82
C ASN A 262 11.84 -2.49 15.85
N LEU A 263 12.39 -3.69 16.05
CA LEU A 263 11.65 -4.95 16.10
C LEU A 263 11.87 -5.68 17.43
N SER A 264 12.51 -5.03 18.44
CA SER A 264 12.90 -5.66 19.71
C SER A 264 11.70 -6.18 20.50
N GLU A 265 10.53 -5.57 20.35
CA GLU A 265 9.27 -6.03 20.94
C GLU A 265 8.18 -5.92 19.87
N ALA A 266 7.89 -7.01 19.19
CA ALA A 266 6.83 -7.05 18.19
C ALA A 266 5.47 -6.90 18.88
N SER A 267 5.02 -5.66 19.00
CA SER A 267 3.67 -5.35 19.40
C SER A 267 2.78 -5.29 18.16
N SER A 268 2.31 -6.43 17.67
CA SER A 268 1.16 -6.40 16.80
C SER A 268 -0.05 -6.07 17.66
N MET A 269 -0.63 -4.90 17.45
CA MET A 269 -1.90 -4.53 18.03
C MET A 269 -2.97 -4.83 16.99
N ASP A 270 -3.93 -5.69 17.34
CA ASP A 270 -5.07 -5.93 16.46
C ASP A 270 -5.96 -4.69 16.39
N SER A 271 -6.51 -4.44 15.21
CA SER A 271 -7.58 -3.47 15.06
C SER A 271 -8.81 -3.97 15.84
N SER A 272 -9.45 -3.06 16.58
CA SER A 272 -10.67 -3.35 17.34
C SER A 272 -11.92 -2.73 16.70
N ILE A 273 -11.80 -2.29 15.46
CA ILE A 273 -12.85 -1.68 14.64
C ILE A 273 -12.82 -2.30 13.24
N THR A 274 -13.98 -2.43 12.61
CA THR A 274 -14.11 -2.88 11.22
C THR A 274 -14.17 -1.71 10.25
N LEU A 275 -13.94 -1.98 8.94
CA LEU A 275 -14.01 -0.97 7.88
C LEU A 275 -15.36 -0.23 7.88
N SER A 276 -16.46 -0.96 8.02
CA SER A 276 -17.80 -0.38 8.03
C SER A 276 -18.09 0.45 9.29
N GLU A 277 -17.55 0.07 10.44
CA GLU A 277 -17.72 0.81 11.70
C GLU A 277 -17.01 2.16 11.68
N ILE A 278 -15.93 2.33 10.90
CA ILE A 278 -15.20 3.62 10.77
C ILE A 278 -16.14 4.73 10.31
N GLU A 279 -17.15 4.43 9.51
CA GLU A 279 -18.11 5.44 9.03
C GLU A 279 -19.03 6.02 10.12
N SER A 280 -19.16 5.32 11.23
CA SER A 280 -20.07 5.66 12.34
C SER A 280 -19.35 6.27 13.54
N VAL A 281 -18.03 6.48 13.48
CA VAL A 281 -17.31 7.12 14.57
C VAL A 281 -17.69 8.60 14.69
N ASP A 282 -17.65 9.13 15.91
CA ASP A 282 -17.89 10.57 16.21
C ASP A 282 -16.59 11.35 16.38
N HIS A 283 -15.49 10.65 16.65
CA HIS A 283 -14.15 11.22 16.76
C HIS A 283 -13.08 10.27 16.22
N ALA A 284 -12.10 10.81 15.49
CA ALA A 284 -10.91 10.09 15.08
C ALA A 284 -9.64 10.84 15.47
N LEU A 285 -8.69 10.14 16.11
CA LEU A 285 -7.34 10.62 16.36
C LEU A 285 -6.38 9.88 15.42
N ILE A 286 -5.80 10.58 14.43
CA ILE A 286 -4.86 10.01 13.46
C ILE A 286 -3.43 10.28 13.93
N LEU A 287 -2.66 9.21 14.14
CA LEU A 287 -1.27 9.26 14.61
C LEU A 287 -0.31 8.73 13.56
N SER A 288 0.68 9.56 13.19
CA SER A 288 1.76 9.16 12.29
C SER A 288 1.29 8.51 10.99
N SER A 289 0.25 9.08 10.37
CA SER A 289 -0.36 8.56 9.14
C SER A 289 -0.81 9.67 8.20
N TYR A 290 -0.56 9.44 6.91
CA TYR A 290 -1.22 10.14 5.82
C TYR A 290 -2.22 9.18 5.15
N THR A 291 -3.31 8.88 5.85
CA THR A 291 -4.30 7.86 5.47
C THR A 291 -4.77 7.98 4.03
N ARG A 292 -4.89 9.19 3.49
CA ARG A 292 -5.29 9.47 2.11
C ARG A 292 -4.41 8.73 1.09
N LEU A 293 -3.09 8.71 1.28
CA LEU A 293 -2.17 8.08 0.35
C LEU A 293 -1.77 6.65 0.77
N GLU A 294 -1.72 6.37 2.07
CA GLU A 294 -1.37 5.04 2.60
C GLU A 294 -2.51 4.04 2.38
N GLN A 295 -3.73 4.39 2.83
CA GLN A 295 -4.92 3.55 2.86
C GLN A 295 -6.14 4.32 2.31
N PRO A 296 -6.21 4.57 0.98
CA PRO A 296 -7.20 5.46 0.38
C PRO A 296 -8.66 5.13 0.73
N MET A 297 -9.00 3.83 0.79
CA MET A 297 -10.36 3.40 1.11
C MET A 297 -10.71 3.58 2.58
N ILE A 298 -9.74 3.46 3.50
CA ILE A 298 -9.92 3.80 4.93
C ILE A 298 -10.09 5.31 5.08
N SER A 299 -9.28 6.11 4.38
CA SER A 299 -9.43 7.57 4.36
C SER A 299 -10.81 8.00 3.85
N HIS A 300 -11.32 7.33 2.82
CA HIS A 300 -12.68 7.54 2.31
C HIS A 300 -13.75 7.31 3.40
N ARG A 301 -13.64 6.23 4.19
CA ARG A 301 -14.57 5.93 5.29
C ARG A 301 -14.47 6.96 6.43
N ILE A 302 -13.26 7.41 6.79
CA ILE A 302 -13.09 8.51 7.76
C ILE A 302 -13.74 9.79 7.22
N ARG A 303 -13.59 10.08 5.93
CA ARG A 303 -14.26 11.22 5.30
C ARG A 303 -15.79 11.12 5.42
N LYS A 304 -16.39 9.95 5.22
CA LYS A 304 -17.83 9.72 5.41
C LYS A 304 -18.24 10.02 6.85
N ALA A 305 -17.46 9.57 7.84
CA ALA A 305 -17.71 9.92 9.24
C ALA A 305 -17.69 11.44 9.47
N VAL A 306 -16.69 12.15 8.87
CA VAL A 306 -16.60 13.62 8.98
C VAL A 306 -17.80 14.33 8.33
N ILE A 307 -18.29 13.85 7.19
CA ILE A 307 -19.51 14.37 6.55
C ILE A 307 -20.72 14.17 7.47
N ASN A 308 -20.74 13.08 8.22
CA ASN A 308 -21.78 12.77 9.20
C ASN A 308 -21.61 13.50 10.55
N GLY A 309 -20.58 14.35 10.70
CA GLY A 309 -20.37 15.21 11.86
C GLY A 309 -19.22 14.80 12.78
N ALA A 310 -18.45 13.75 12.46
CA ALA A 310 -17.28 13.37 13.23
C ALA A 310 -16.20 14.46 13.21
N THR A 311 -15.46 14.57 14.32
CA THR A 311 -14.29 15.43 14.41
C THR A 311 -12.99 14.62 14.24
N VAL A 312 -11.97 15.22 13.63
CA VAL A 312 -10.67 14.56 13.42
C VAL A 312 -9.57 15.42 14.01
N ASN A 313 -8.75 14.81 14.86
CA ASN A 313 -7.50 15.37 15.35
C ASN A 313 -6.32 14.59 14.77
N THR A 314 -5.18 15.25 14.54
CA THR A 314 -4.00 14.59 14.01
C THR A 314 -2.75 14.90 14.83
N ILE A 315 -1.84 13.92 14.95
CA ILE A 315 -0.50 14.10 15.48
C ILE A 315 0.46 13.46 14.47
N ASN A 316 1.15 14.29 13.70
CA ASN A 316 2.03 13.87 12.61
C ASN A 316 3.33 14.68 12.59
N SER A 317 4.37 14.15 11.95
CA SER A 317 5.63 14.89 11.78
C SER A 317 5.55 15.94 10.65
N LYS A 318 4.52 15.85 9.82
CA LYS A 318 4.19 16.83 8.78
C LYS A 318 2.68 17.05 8.77
N LYS A 319 2.25 18.28 8.54
CA LYS A 319 0.86 18.58 8.25
C LYS A 319 0.51 18.06 6.86
N PHE A 320 -0.51 17.21 6.80
CA PHE A 320 -0.97 16.61 5.54
C PHE A 320 -2.25 17.25 5.04
N ASP A 321 -2.40 17.26 3.72
CA ASP A 321 -3.64 17.67 3.05
C ASP A 321 -4.60 16.48 2.96
N PHE A 322 -5.42 16.31 3.99
CA PHE A 322 -6.51 15.35 3.99
C PHE A 322 -7.68 15.85 3.13
N ASN A 323 -8.46 14.92 2.58
CA ASN A 323 -9.69 15.24 1.84
C ASN A 323 -10.90 15.53 2.75
N PHE A 324 -10.65 15.85 4.02
CA PHE A 324 -11.60 16.26 5.04
C PHE A 324 -10.95 17.28 6.00
N LYS A 325 -11.81 17.99 6.79
CA LYS A 325 -11.30 18.96 7.76
C LYS A 325 -10.81 18.27 9.02
N THR A 326 -9.67 18.71 9.50
CA THR A 326 -9.13 18.41 10.83
C THR A 326 -9.51 19.52 11.82
N LYS A 327 -9.69 19.17 13.08
CA LYS A 327 -10.01 20.12 14.17
C LYS A 327 -8.73 20.64 14.82
N ILE A 328 -7.79 19.73 15.11
CA ILE A 328 -6.49 20.05 15.70
C ILE A 328 -5.42 19.26 14.92
N ASP A 329 -4.39 19.95 14.47
CA ASP A 329 -3.21 19.35 13.86
C ASP A 329 -1.99 19.67 14.72
N LEU A 330 -1.46 18.66 15.43
CA LEU A 330 -0.23 18.76 16.21
C LEU A 330 0.95 18.24 15.40
N LEU A 331 1.97 19.06 15.24
CA LEU A 331 3.24 18.65 14.67
C LEU A 331 4.14 18.03 15.75
N ALA A 332 4.51 16.77 15.60
CA ALA A 332 5.38 16.06 16.50
C ALA A 332 6.47 15.31 15.74
N SER A 333 7.73 15.59 16.04
CA SER A 333 8.85 14.79 15.53
C SER A 333 8.86 13.41 16.18
N PRO A 334 9.61 12.42 15.65
CA PRO A 334 9.74 11.12 16.31
C PRO A 334 10.13 11.19 17.78
N GLN A 335 10.95 12.20 18.16
CA GLN A 335 11.41 12.42 19.54
C GLN A 335 10.32 13.02 20.43
N THR A 336 9.46 13.90 19.88
CA THR A 336 8.42 14.61 20.65
C THR A 336 7.07 13.89 20.67
N LEU A 337 6.86 12.88 19.81
CA LEU A 337 5.61 12.14 19.71
C LEU A 337 5.27 11.40 21.01
N LEU A 338 6.21 10.63 21.55
CA LEU A 338 5.98 9.90 22.81
C LEU A 338 5.71 10.83 24.00
N PRO A 339 6.50 11.90 24.25
CA PRO A 339 6.19 12.90 25.26
C PRO A 339 4.79 13.53 25.11
N ALA A 340 4.37 13.85 23.88
CA ALA A 340 3.04 14.40 23.62
C ALA A 340 1.93 13.41 24.00
N LEU A 341 2.05 12.14 23.61
CA LEU A 341 1.11 11.08 23.97
C LEU A 341 1.07 10.81 25.48
N GLN A 342 2.21 10.83 26.15
CA GLN A 342 2.29 10.71 27.61
C GLN A 342 1.60 11.89 28.32
N SER A 343 1.73 13.12 27.79
CA SER A 343 1.02 14.30 28.30
C SER A 343 -0.51 14.16 28.13
N ILE A 344 -0.97 13.69 26.96
CA ILE A 344 -2.40 13.39 26.71
C ILE A 344 -2.88 12.29 27.67
N LEU A 345 -2.12 11.23 27.84
CA LEU A 345 -2.45 10.13 28.75
C LEU A 345 -2.55 10.63 30.21
N LYS A 346 -1.61 11.47 30.66
CA LYS A 346 -1.67 12.10 31.98
C LYS A 346 -2.94 12.94 32.17
N SER A 347 -3.30 13.75 31.17
CA SER A 347 -4.53 14.53 31.18
C SER A 347 -5.78 13.64 31.31
N LEU A 348 -5.84 12.54 30.58
CA LEU A 348 -6.94 11.55 30.67
C LEU A 348 -7.06 11.00 32.08
N TYR A 349 -5.95 10.58 32.71
CA TYR A 349 -5.98 10.10 34.10
C TYR A 349 -6.51 11.15 35.08
N LEU A 350 -6.07 12.41 34.94
CA LEU A 350 -6.52 13.50 35.82
C LEU A 350 -8.02 13.82 35.65
N LYS A 351 -8.49 13.84 34.39
CA LYS A 351 -9.91 14.17 34.08
C LYS A 351 -10.86 13.03 34.46
N THR A 352 -10.46 11.79 34.27
CA THR A 352 -11.27 10.62 34.66
C THR A 352 -11.14 10.25 36.13
N LYS A 353 -10.29 10.95 36.89
CA LYS A 353 -9.98 10.68 38.31
C LYS A 353 -9.52 9.25 38.57
N ALA A 354 -8.85 8.63 37.58
CA ALA A 354 -8.21 7.35 37.72
C ALA A 354 -6.86 7.49 38.45
N ASP A 355 -6.37 6.40 39.06
CA ASP A 355 -5.07 6.39 39.75
C ASP A 355 -3.92 6.64 38.77
N LEU A 356 -3.27 7.81 38.93
CA LEU A 356 -2.17 8.23 38.06
C LEU A 356 -0.92 7.37 38.30
N PRO A 357 -0.40 6.64 37.28
CA PRO A 357 0.85 5.93 37.40
C PRO A 357 2.02 6.82 37.79
N GLU A 358 2.92 6.36 38.65
CA GLU A 358 4.07 7.13 39.15
C GLU A 358 4.95 7.66 38.00
N GLN A 359 5.11 6.85 36.95
CA GLN A 359 5.90 7.21 35.76
C GLN A 359 5.35 8.47 35.07
N LEU A 360 4.03 8.66 35.03
CA LEU A 360 3.38 9.81 34.42
C LEU A 360 3.39 11.05 35.31
N SER A 361 3.68 10.91 36.59
CA SER A 361 3.71 12.08 37.52
C SER A 361 4.73 13.12 37.09
N LYS A 362 5.87 12.70 36.54
CA LYS A 362 6.99 13.54 36.07
C LYS A 362 6.81 14.12 34.66
N VAL A 363 5.80 13.67 33.90
CA VAL A 363 5.54 14.14 32.54
C VAL A 363 5.05 15.58 32.59
N ASN A 364 5.61 16.42 31.70
CA ASN A 364 5.19 17.81 31.58
C ASN A 364 3.76 17.88 31.05
N PHE A 365 2.96 18.78 31.63
CA PHE A 365 1.62 19.05 31.19
C PHE A 365 1.61 20.16 30.13
N SER A 366 0.72 20.05 29.14
CA SER A 366 0.53 21.07 28.10
C SER A 366 -0.95 21.30 27.87
N ASP A 367 -1.36 22.57 27.89
CA ASP A 367 -2.75 22.98 27.58
C ASP A 367 -3.18 22.59 26.15
N GLU A 368 -2.23 22.47 25.23
CA GLU A 368 -2.50 22.01 23.88
C GLU A 368 -2.87 20.52 23.86
N HIS A 369 -2.09 19.70 24.59
CA HIS A 369 -2.36 18.26 24.71
C HIS A 369 -3.64 17.97 25.50
N ASP A 370 -4.02 18.87 26.41
CA ASP A 370 -5.24 18.75 27.21
C ASP A 370 -6.52 18.77 26.33
N LYS A 371 -6.51 19.53 25.24
CA LYS A 371 -7.61 19.57 24.27
C LYS A 371 -7.84 18.23 23.58
N PHE A 372 -6.78 17.46 23.31
CA PHE A 372 -6.92 16.10 22.76
C PHE A 372 -7.61 15.17 23.76
N ALA A 373 -7.26 15.29 25.03
CA ALA A 373 -7.91 14.52 26.09
C ALA A 373 -9.39 14.88 26.25
N ASP A 374 -9.75 16.17 26.11
CA ASP A 374 -11.14 16.60 26.13
C ASP A 374 -11.95 15.98 25.00
N ASP A 375 -11.43 16.00 23.77
CA ASP A 375 -12.11 15.43 22.61
C ASP A 375 -12.25 13.91 22.73
N LEU A 376 -11.22 13.21 23.23
CA LEU A 376 -11.26 11.77 23.47
C LEU A 376 -12.27 11.36 24.53
N ILE A 377 -12.46 12.16 25.60
CA ILE A 377 -13.44 11.89 26.66
C ILE A 377 -14.86 12.23 26.19
N ALA A 378 -15.01 13.26 25.37
CA ALA A 378 -16.32 13.68 24.86
C ALA A 378 -16.89 12.71 23.81
N SER A 379 -16.05 11.88 23.23
CA SER A 379 -16.45 10.90 22.21
C SER A 379 -17.13 9.69 22.82
N GLU A 380 -18.26 9.27 22.25
CA GLU A 380 -18.97 8.04 22.59
C GLU A 380 -18.51 6.84 21.73
N ASN A 381 -18.06 7.10 20.51
CA ASN A 381 -17.61 6.09 19.54
C ASN A 381 -16.33 6.57 18.83
N GLY A 382 -15.25 6.74 19.61
CA GLY A 382 -13.98 7.22 19.10
C GLY A 382 -13.10 6.13 18.49
N VAL A 383 -12.23 6.52 17.55
CA VAL A 383 -11.18 5.66 17.00
C VAL A 383 -9.82 6.35 17.04
N ILE A 384 -8.78 5.58 17.39
CA ILE A 384 -7.38 5.99 17.25
C ILE A 384 -6.77 5.21 16.09
N VAL A 385 -6.29 5.94 15.08
CA VAL A 385 -5.69 5.39 13.86
C VAL A 385 -4.17 5.48 13.98
N LEU A 386 -3.49 4.34 13.94
CA LEU A 386 -2.02 4.23 13.96
C LEU A 386 -1.50 4.03 12.56
N GLY A 387 -0.61 4.90 12.07
CA GLY A 387 -0.10 4.87 10.71
C GLY A 387 1.28 4.25 10.52
N GLU A 388 1.64 4.04 9.26
CA GLU A 388 2.89 3.38 8.86
C GLU A 388 4.15 4.17 9.26
N HIS A 389 4.07 5.49 9.46
CA HIS A 389 5.24 6.29 9.87
C HIS A 389 5.78 5.89 11.25
N LEU A 390 4.97 5.21 12.08
CA LEU A 390 5.42 4.65 13.36
C LEU A 390 6.51 3.58 13.17
N ASN A 391 6.53 2.88 12.04
CA ASN A 391 7.53 1.86 11.75
C ASN A 391 8.96 2.43 11.68
N SER A 392 9.09 3.72 11.34
CA SER A 392 10.36 4.43 11.31
C SER A 392 10.77 5.03 12.67
N ASN A 393 9.97 4.86 13.72
CA ASN A 393 10.25 5.37 15.06
C ASN A 393 10.88 4.28 15.94
N SER A 394 12.05 4.55 16.50
CA SER A 394 12.76 3.61 17.39
C SER A 394 11.97 3.26 18.67
N SER A 395 11.02 4.12 19.06
CA SER A 395 10.15 3.92 20.23
C SER A 395 8.74 3.43 19.88
N SER A 396 8.56 2.87 18.69
CA SER A 396 7.23 2.45 18.21
C SER A 396 6.50 1.53 19.18
N SER A 397 7.17 0.58 19.84
CA SER A 397 6.57 -0.33 20.83
C SER A 397 6.02 0.41 22.05
N VAL A 398 6.77 1.37 22.59
CA VAL A 398 6.34 2.19 23.74
C VAL A 398 5.20 3.12 23.35
N ILE A 399 5.25 3.68 22.15
CA ILE A 399 4.15 4.51 21.61
C ILE A 399 2.87 3.68 21.50
N ILE A 400 2.93 2.49 20.91
CA ILE A 400 1.79 1.58 20.78
C ILE A 400 1.21 1.21 22.15
N SER A 401 2.07 0.89 23.14
CA SER A 401 1.64 0.63 24.51
C SER A 401 0.95 1.84 25.15
N THR A 402 1.49 3.05 24.93
CA THR A 402 0.89 4.30 25.44
C THR A 402 -0.48 4.54 24.79
N VAL A 403 -0.59 4.34 23.49
CA VAL A 403 -1.87 4.48 22.76
C VAL A 403 -2.90 3.46 23.23
N SER A 404 -2.48 2.20 23.52
CA SER A 404 -3.38 1.20 24.12
C SER A 404 -4.01 1.68 25.42
N GLN A 405 -3.24 2.38 26.25
CA GLN A 405 -3.75 2.94 27.51
C GLN A 405 -4.66 4.13 27.27
N ILE A 406 -4.32 5.02 26.31
CA ILE A 406 -5.19 6.12 25.89
C ILE A 406 -6.54 5.55 25.43
N ALA A 407 -6.52 4.56 24.53
CA ALA A 407 -7.72 3.93 23.99
C ALA A 407 -8.58 3.30 25.09
N ARG A 408 -7.95 2.59 26.04
CA ARG A 408 -8.63 1.97 27.19
C ARG A 408 -9.32 3.00 28.09
N ILE A 409 -8.66 4.13 28.40
CA ILE A 409 -9.20 5.16 29.31
C ILE A 409 -10.29 5.97 28.62
N SER A 410 -10.11 6.29 27.35
CA SER A 410 -11.09 7.04 26.55
C SER A 410 -12.19 6.16 25.96
N ASN A 411 -12.14 4.84 26.17
CA ASN A 411 -13.04 3.86 25.55
C ASN A 411 -13.07 3.96 24.01
N SER A 412 -11.93 4.36 23.41
CA SER A 412 -11.79 4.45 21.96
C SER A 412 -11.38 3.10 21.36
N LYS A 413 -11.84 2.82 20.14
CA LYS A 413 -11.37 1.69 19.32
C LYS A 413 -10.01 2.02 18.70
N ILE A 414 -9.33 1.01 18.18
CA ILE A 414 -8.04 1.16 17.50
C ILE A 414 -8.16 0.64 16.08
N ALA A 415 -7.67 1.44 15.13
CA ALA A 415 -7.42 1.05 13.75
C ALA A 415 -5.91 1.04 13.51
N ASN A 416 -5.32 -0.14 13.46
CA ASN A 416 -3.88 -0.29 13.27
C ASN A 416 -3.53 -0.40 11.79
N LEU A 417 -2.88 0.63 11.24
CA LEU A 417 -2.39 0.70 9.86
C LEU A 417 -0.85 0.62 9.78
N THR A 418 -0.17 0.24 10.87
CA THR A 418 1.30 0.10 10.88
C THR A 418 1.78 -1.07 10.00
N LEU A 419 0.89 -2.00 9.72
CA LEU A 419 1.10 -3.08 8.76
C LEU A 419 0.44 -2.70 7.42
N SER A 420 0.99 -3.17 6.31
CA SER A 420 0.45 -2.92 4.97
C SER A 420 0.45 -4.19 4.11
N GLY A 421 -0.16 -4.12 2.95
CA GLY A 421 -0.28 -5.28 2.07
C GLY A 421 -1.05 -6.44 2.72
N ASN A 422 -0.52 -7.64 2.66
CA ASN A 422 -1.12 -8.85 3.24
C ASN A 422 -0.49 -9.26 4.58
N ALA A 423 -0.04 -8.30 5.38
CA ALA A 423 0.64 -8.53 6.65
C ALA A 423 -0.20 -9.31 7.66
N HIS A 424 -1.53 -9.14 7.68
CA HIS A 424 -2.43 -9.93 8.53
C HIS A 424 -2.35 -11.44 8.22
N SER A 425 -2.07 -11.81 6.96
CA SER A 425 -1.82 -13.21 6.61
C SER A 425 -0.50 -13.72 7.21
N ALA A 426 0.56 -12.90 7.19
CA ALA A 426 1.84 -13.27 7.83
C ALA A 426 1.68 -13.48 9.33
N GLU A 427 1.00 -12.56 10.01
CA GLU A 427 0.70 -12.68 11.44
C GLU A 427 -0.17 -13.91 11.75
N LYS A 428 -1.21 -14.16 10.94
CA LYS A 428 -2.14 -15.29 11.10
C LYS A 428 -1.40 -16.62 11.14
N VAL A 429 -0.40 -16.80 10.28
CA VAL A 429 0.39 -18.05 10.24
C VAL A 429 1.65 -18.01 11.09
N GLY A 430 1.93 -16.91 11.78
CA GLY A 430 3.11 -16.75 12.62
C GLY A 430 4.42 -16.67 11.81
N PHE A 431 4.40 -15.94 10.66
CA PHE A 431 5.60 -15.64 9.90
C PHE A 431 6.39 -14.48 10.54
N ILE A 432 6.75 -14.67 11.79
CA ILE A 432 7.56 -13.77 12.63
C ILE A 432 8.50 -14.61 13.47
N PRO A 433 9.65 -14.07 13.92
CA PRO A 433 10.56 -14.80 14.78
C PRO A 433 9.87 -15.16 16.11
N THR A 434 10.13 -16.37 16.57
CA THR A 434 9.69 -16.87 17.87
C THR A 434 10.89 -17.36 18.67
N ASN A 435 10.76 -17.52 19.98
CA ASN A 435 11.83 -17.96 20.89
C ASN A 435 13.09 -17.07 20.78
N GLN A 436 14.19 -17.64 20.28
CA GLN A 436 15.48 -16.98 20.09
C GLN A 436 15.74 -16.65 18.60
N GLY A 437 14.70 -16.65 17.77
CA GLY A 437 14.83 -16.27 16.36
C GLY A 437 15.18 -14.80 16.18
N MET A 438 16.02 -14.52 15.19
CA MET A 438 16.38 -13.16 14.80
C MET A 438 15.26 -12.52 13.97
N ASN A 439 14.96 -11.25 14.24
CA ASN A 439 14.13 -10.42 13.39
C ASN A 439 14.93 -9.90 12.16
N ALA A 440 14.24 -9.26 11.21
CA ALA A 440 14.85 -8.75 9.98
C ALA A 440 16.08 -7.86 10.23
N GLY A 441 16.02 -6.94 11.20
CA GLY A 441 17.14 -6.07 11.55
C GLY A 441 18.34 -6.83 12.12
N SER A 442 18.11 -7.76 13.05
CA SER A 442 19.16 -8.60 13.65
C SER A 442 19.81 -9.53 12.61
N MET A 443 19.02 -10.08 11.67
CA MET A 443 19.58 -10.92 10.60
C MET A 443 20.57 -10.15 9.71
N LEU A 444 20.41 -8.83 9.54
CA LEU A 444 21.33 -8.00 8.76
C LEU A 444 22.63 -7.66 9.50
N THR A 445 22.63 -7.70 10.83
CA THR A 445 23.78 -7.28 11.65
C THR A 445 24.53 -8.45 12.27
N GLU A 446 23.88 -9.60 12.40
CA GLU A 446 24.42 -10.79 13.06
C GLU A 446 24.92 -11.85 12.06
N SER A 447 25.09 -13.08 12.51
CA SER A 447 25.86 -14.12 11.84
C SER A 447 25.12 -14.91 10.75
N SER A 448 24.09 -14.37 10.10
CA SER A 448 23.42 -15.03 8.98
C SER A 448 24.35 -15.19 7.79
N LYS A 449 24.39 -16.40 7.19
CA LYS A 449 25.27 -16.78 6.10
C LYS A 449 24.54 -17.26 4.85
N ALA A 450 23.25 -17.54 4.98
CA ALA A 450 22.39 -17.83 3.85
C ALA A 450 21.05 -17.11 4.03
N PHE A 451 20.46 -16.68 2.92
CA PHE A 451 19.15 -16.04 2.90
C PHE A 451 18.24 -16.67 1.85
N LEU A 452 16.98 -16.83 2.22
CA LEU A 452 15.87 -17.13 1.31
C LEU A 452 14.95 -15.91 1.28
N LEU A 453 14.93 -15.21 0.15
CA LEU A 453 14.15 -13.99 -0.05
C LEU A 453 12.96 -14.28 -0.96
N MET A 454 11.75 -13.84 -0.58
CA MET A 454 10.55 -14.01 -1.39
C MET A 454 9.95 -12.67 -1.76
N ASP A 455 10.03 -12.30 -3.03
CA ASP A 455 9.58 -11.04 -3.65
C ASP A 455 10.09 -9.79 -2.91
N VAL A 456 11.32 -9.88 -2.38
CA VAL A 456 12.01 -8.82 -1.64
C VAL A 456 12.97 -8.08 -2.56
N ASP A 457 12.88 -6.76 -2.54
CA ASP A 457 13.80 -5.85 -3.21
C ASP A 457 14.76 -5.23 -2.17
N SER A 458 16.03 -5.60 -2.23
CA SER A 458 17.03 -5.18 -1.24
C SER A 458 17.25 -3.65 -1.20
N GLU A 459 16.93 -2.96 -2.28
CA GLU A 459 17.08 -1.49 -2.38
C GLU A 459 15.88 -0.73 -1.82
N TYR A 460 14.66 -1.33 -1.82
CA TYR A 460 13.43 -0.63 -1.47
C TYR A 460 12.76 -1.12 -0.19
N ASP A 461 12.84 -2.41 0.10
CA ASP A 461 11.95 -2.99 1.11
C ASP A 461 12.52 -2.94 2.53
N PHE A 462 13.82 -2.68 2.70
CA PHE A 462 14.44 -2.60 4.02
C PHE A 462 14.42 -1.19 4.62
N TYR A 463 14.37 -1.12 5.96
CA TYR A 463 14.56 0.13 6.69
C TYR A 463 15.94 0.74 6.41
N ASN A 464 16.98 -0.10 6.38
CA ASN A 464 18.33 0.27 5.97
C ASN A 464 18.76 -0.54 4.74
N PRO A 465 18.47 -0.04 3.51
CA PRO A 465 18.81 -0.74 2.28
C PRO A 465 20.30 -0.93 2.09
N LYS A 466 21.11 0.05 2.51
CA LYS A 466 22.57 -0.04 2.39
C LYS A 466 23.12 -1.21 3.18
N LEU A 467 22.68 -1.37 4.43
CA LEU A 467 23.10 -2.50 5.27
C LEU A 467 22.71 -3.84 4.66
N ALA A 468 21.49 -3.94 4.10
CA ALA A 468 21.03 -5.14 3.42
C ALA A 468 21.88 -5.45 2.17
N MET A 469 22.09 -4.46 1.30
CA MET A 469 22.91 -4.63 0.09
C MET A 469 24.37 -4.94 0.42
N ASP A 470 24.96 -4.28 1.40
CA ASP A 470 26.34 -4.52 1.85
C ASP A 470 26.50 -5.95 2.40
N LEU A 471 25.48 -6.48 3.09
CA LEU A 471 25.50 -7.86 3.58
C LEU A 471 25.33 -8.88 2.45
N PHE A 472 24.32 -8.70 1.60
CA PHE A 472 24.01 -9.66 0.53
C PHE A 472 25.08 -9.72 -0.57
N ASN A 473 25.92 -8.68 -0.67
CA ASN A 473 27.04 -8.64 -1.62
C ASN A 473 28.35 -9.23 -1.05
N LYS A 474 28.37 -9.78 0.17
CA LYS A 474 29.55 -10.44 0.72
C LYS A 474 29.77 -11.80 0.12
N ASP A 475 31.02 -12.14 -0.19
CA ASP A 475 31.41 -13.44 -0.79
C ASP A 475 31.07 -14.67 0.11
N ASP A 476 30.89 -14.45 1.42
CA ASP A 476 30.60 -15.49 2.41
C ASP A 476 29.11 -15.55 2.79
N VAL A 477 28.24 -14.88 2.03
CA VAL A 477 26.79 -14.90 2.19
C VAL A 477 26.15 -15.42 0.91
N PHE A 478 25.27 -16.39 1.03
CA PHE A 478 24.58 -17.02 -0.10
C PHE A 478 23.10 -16.63 -0.12
N VAL A 479 22.63 -16.09 -1.25
CA VAL A 479 21.28 -15.53 -1.37
C VAL A 479 20.48 -16.21 -2.47
N VAL A 480 19.34 -16.79 -2.08
CA VAL A 480 18.33 -17.33 -3.00
C VAL A 480 17.16 -16.38 -3.05
N SER A 481 16.86 -15.82 -4.23
CA SER A 481 15.77 -14.88 -4.46
C SER A 481 14.65 -15.51 -5.29
N LEU A 482 13.47 -15.69 -4.67
CA LEU A 482 12.23 -15.97 -5.39
C LEU A 482 11.62 -14.62 -5.76
N THR A 483 11.63 -14.24 -7.02
CA THR A 483 11.19 -12.91 -7.43
C THR A 483 10.43 -12.89 -8.74
N SER A 484 9.46 -11.98 -8.82
CA SER A 484 8.72 -11.72 -10.06
C SER A 484 9.49 -10.80 -11.01
N PHE A 485 10.49 -10.05 -10.51
CA PHE A 485 11.23 -9.05 -11.27
C PHE A 485 12.73 -9.11 -10.97
N GLU A 486 13.53 -8.87 -11.98
CA GLU A 486 14.98 -8.72 -11.89
C GLU A 486 15.33 -7.24 -12.04
N ASN A 487 15.86 -6.64 -11.01
CA ASN A 487 16.43 -5.31 -11.02
C ASN A 487 17.95 -5.39 -10.76
N GLN A 488 18.63 -4.26 -10.82
CA GLN A 488 20.07 -4.22 -10.60
C GLN A 488 20.44 -4.69 -9.18
N SER A 489 19.66 -4.32 -8.17
CA SER A 489 19.91 -4.75 -6.79
C SER A 489 19.74 -6.27 -6.63
N THR A 490 18.73 -6.88 -7.25
CA THR A 490 18.54 -8.34 -7.26
C THR A 490 19.72 -9.06 -7.93
N LEU A 491 20.15 -8.56 -9.10
CA LEU A 491 21.27 -9.16 -9.84
C LEU A 491 22.62 -9.03 -9.11
N LEU A 492 22.79 -7.98 -8.30
CA LEU A 492 23.97 -7.82 -7.47
C LEU A 492 23.93 -8.75 -6.25
N SER A 493 22.80 -8.78 -5.54
CA SER A 493 22.66 -9.37 -4.22
C SER A 493 22.38 -10.89 -4.22
N ALA A 494 21.85 -11.45 -5.31
CA ALA A 494 21.47 -12.86 -5.35
C ALA A 494 22.51 -13.74 -6.01
N ASP A 495 22.58 -15.02 -5.57
CA ASP A 495 23.34 -16.12 -6.19
C ASP A 495 22.43 -17.02 -7.02
N VAL A 496 21.15 -17.09 -6.66
CA VAL A 496 20.12 -17.84 -7.38
C VAL A 496 18.88 -16.97 -7.54
N ILE A 497 18.35 -16.92 -8.76
CA ILE A 497 17.06 -16.31 -9.06
C ILE A 497 16.09 -17.39 -9.50
N LEU A 498 15.00 -17.54 -8.74
CA LEU A 498 13.89 -18.43 -9.03
C LEU A 498 12.68 -17.59 -9.49
N PRO A 499 12.30 -17.66 -10.77
CA PRO A 499 11.26 -16.80 -11.32
C PRO A 499 9.88 -17.12 -10.73
N MET A 500 9.30 -16.16 -10.02
CA MET A 500 8.03 -16.29 -9.36
C MET A 500 6.90 -15.62 -10.15
N ALA A 501 5.72 -16.25 -10.16
CA ALA A 501 4.51 -15.66 -10.70
C ALA A 501 4.06 -14.46 -9.85
N SER A 502 3.67 -13.38 -10.50
CA SER A 502 3.09 -12.21 -9.83
C SER A 502 1.63 -12.45 -9.43
N PHE A 503 1.03 -11.56 -8.64
CA PHE A 503 -0.23 -11.86 -7.98
C PHE A 503 -1.45 -12.04 -8.92
N TYR A 504 -1.49 -11.47 -10.10
CA TYR A 504 -2.54 -11.74 -11.10
C TYR A 504 -2.32 -13.05 -11.88
N GLU A 505 -1.17 -13.71 -11.66
CA GLU A 505 -0.73 -14.94 -12.36
C GLU A 505 -0.78 -16.17 -11.46
N THR A 506 -1.16 -16.01 -10.21
CA THR A 506 -1.26 -17.05 -9.19
C THR A 506 -2.60 -16.97 -8.46
N SER A 507 -2.97 -18.06 -7.77
CA SER A 507 -4.07 -18.09 -6.81
C SER A 507 -3.53 -17.99 -5.40
N GLY A 508 -4.33 -17.43 -4.49
CA GLY A 508 -3.95 -17.29 -3.10
C GLY A 508 -5.07 -16.65 -2.27
N THR A 509 -4.72 -16.30 -1.02
CA THR A 509 -5.63 -15.70 -0.04
C THR A 509 -5.00 -14.44 0.55
N HIS A 510 -5.82 -13.40 0.67
CA HIS A 510 -5.54 -12.15 1.36
C HIS A 510 -6.40 -12.08 2.63
N ILE A 511 -5.81 -11.78 3.77
CA ILE A 511 -6.58 -11.46 4.99
C ILE A 511 -6.63 -9.94 5.11
N ASN A 512 -7.82 -9.39 5.01
CA ASN A 512 -8.03 -7.95 4.99
C ASN A 512 -7.99 -7.33 6.40
N PHE A 513 -8.20 -6.01 6.48
CA PHE A 513 -8.22 -5.23 7.71
C PHE A 513 -9.20 -5.79 8.77
N ASP A 514 -10.34 -6.31 8.34
CA ASP A 514 -11.36 -6.92 9.22
C ASP A 514 -11.01 -8.36 9.65
N GLY A 515 -9.84 -8.89 9.24
CA GLY A 515 -9.47 -10.27 9.50
C GLY A 515 -10.18 -11.29 8.61
N ILE A 516 -10.88 -10.85 7.56
CA ILE A 516 -11.62 -11.70 6.63
C ILE A 516 -10.68 -12.25 5.58
N ALA A 517 -10.66 -13.58 5.43
CA ALA A 517 -9.90 -14.26 4.39
C ALA A 517 -10.63 -14.14 3.04
N GLN A 518 -9.99 -13.52 2.07
CA GLN A 518 -10.50 -13.30 0.71
C GLN A 518 -9.61 -14.06 -0.29
N SER A 519 -10.17 -15.06 -0.96
CA SER A 519 -9.44 -15.82 -1.97
C SER A 519 -9.49 -15.15 -3.34
N PHE A 520 -8.41 -15.28 -4.09
CA PHE A 520 -8.27 -14.82 -5.47
C PHE A 520 -7.71 -15.93 -6.37
N SER A 521 -8.04 -15.86 -7.65
CA SER A 521 -7.58 -16.80 -8.66
C SER A 521 -6.70 -16.13 -9.71
N ALA A 522 -5.84 -16.92 -10.36
CA ALA A 522 -5.05 -16.43 -11.47
C ALA A 522 -5.95 -15.95 -12.63
N SER A 523 -5.69 -14.77 -13.13
CA SER A 523 -6.39 -14.16 -14.27
C SER A 523 -5.72 -14.47 -15.60
N VAL A 524 -4.43 -14.71 -15.56
CA VAL A 524 -3.58 -15.05 -16.71
C VAL A 524 -2.53 -16.08 -16.29
N LYS A 525 -1.98 -16.77 -17.26
CA LYS A 525 -0.84 -17.66 -17.04
C LYS A 525 0.42 -16.83 -16.82
N SER A 526 1.29 -17.25 -15.90
CA SER A 526 2.60 -16.63 -15.68
C SER A 526 3.49 -16.74 -16.94
N PRO A 527 4.30 -15.71 -17.24
CA PRO A 527 5.15 -15.68 -18.42
C PRO A 527 6.40 -16.57 -18.24
N GLY A 528 6.96 -17.00 -19.36
CA GLY A 528 8.17 -17.84 -19.37
C GLY A 528 8.03 -19.13 -18.55
N ASP A 529 9.03 -19.43 -17.77
CA ASP A 529 9.10 -20.58 -16.87
C ASP A 529 8.71 -20.25 -15.43
N SER A 530 8.22 -19.01 -15.15
CA SER A 530 7.85 -18.59 -13.80
C SER A 530 6.73 -19.46 -13.22
N LYS A 531 6.79 -19.69 -11.90
CA LYS A 531 5.87 -20.57 -11.16
C LYS A 531 5.28 -19.84 -9.96
N PRO A 532 4.06 -20.21 -9.51
CA PRO A 532 3.52 -19.73 -8.24
C PRO A 532 4.49 -19.98 -7.08
N GLY A 533 4.68 -18.96 -6.23
CA GLY A 533 5.62 -19.03 -5.09
C GLY A 533 5.39 -20.24 -4.21
N TRP A 534 4.11 -20.51 -3.87
CA TRP A 534 3.76 -21.67 -3.05
C TRP A 534 4.20 -23.03 -3.67
N LYS A 535 4.22 -23.15 -5.01
CA LYS A 535 4.71 -24.37 -5.69
C LYS A 535 6.21 -24.49 -5.60
N ILE A 536 6.95 -23.39 -5.76
CA ILE A 536 8.41 -23.37 -5.64
C ILE A 536 8.80 -23.83 -4.24
N ILE A 537 8.20 -23.23 -3.19
CA ILE A 537 8.47 -23.55 -1.80
C ILE A 537 8.16 -25.03 -1.50
N LYS A 538 7.02 -25.55 -2.02
CA LYS A 538 6.67 -26.95 -1.87
C LYS A 538 7.75 -27.88 -2.44
N VAL A 539 8.22 -27.60 -3.67
CA VAL A 539 9.25 -28.43 -4.32
C VAL A 539 10.59 -28.34 -3.56
N MET A 540 10.95 -27.15 -3.05
CA MET A 540 12.14 -27.00 -2.18
C MET A 540 12.02 -27.87 -0.92
N ALA A 541 10.84 -27.88 -0.30
CA ALA A 541 10.59 -28.71 0.89
C ALA A 541 10.67 -30.23 0.58
N ASP A 542 10.14 -30.66 -0.56
CA ASP A 542 10.23 -32.04 -1.03
C ASP A 542 11.70 -32.46 -1.24
N LEU A 543 12.54 -31.61 -1.85
CA LEU A 543 13.97 -31.85 -2.04
C LEU A 543 14.76 -31.85 -0.72
N LEU A 544 14.31 -31.07 0.26
CA LEU A 544 14.83 -31.08 1.63
C LEU A 544 14.31 -32.27 2.46
N LYS A 545 13.40 -33.09 1.90
CA LYS A 545 12.72 -34.22 2.56
C LYS A 545 11.95 -33.82 3.80
N LEU A 546 11.34 -32.63 3.78
CA LEU A 546 10.50 -32.15 4.87
C LEU A 546 9.09 -32.73 4.74
N GLU A 547 8.50 -33.14 5.86
CA GLU A 547 7.16 -33.71 5.88
C GLU A 547 6.07 -32.65 5.93
N GLY A 548 4.88 -33.02 5.43
CA GLY A 548 3.66 -32.20 5.55
C GLY A 548 3.52 -31.13 4.48
N PHE A 549 4.15 -31.28 3.31
CA PHE A 549 4.02 -30.42 2.13
C PHE A 549 3.20 -31.07 0.98
N ASN A 550 2.43 -32.12 1.29
CA ASN A 550 1.63 -32.86 0.30
C ASN A 550 0.34 -32.09 -0.05
N PHE A 551 0.49 -30.97 -0.77
CA PHE A 551 -0.63 -30.16 -1.26
C PHE A 551 -0.73 -30.27 -2.79
N VAL A 552 -1.95 -30.38 -3.30
CA VAL A 552 -2.21 -30.44 -4.75
C VAL A 552 -2.48 -29.04 -5.32
N ASP A 553 -3.16 -28.19 -4.56
CA ASP A 553 -3.52 -26.83 -4.94
C ASP A 553 -3.39 -25.85 -3.77
N SER A 554 -3.53 -24.54 -4.07
CA SER A 554 -3.41 -23.48 -3.07
C SER A 554 -4.55 -23.48 -2.06
N SER A 555 -5.74 -23.98 -2.42
CA SER A 555 -6.89 -24.01 -1.50
C SER A 555 -6.67 -24.97 -0.33
N GLN A 556 -6.01 -26.09 -0.57
CA GLN A 556 -5.60 -27.03 0.50
C GLN A 556 -4.56 -26.39 1.43
N VAL A 557 -3.66 -25.58 0.89
CA VAL A 557 -2.69 -24.83 1.71
C VAL A 557 -3.42 -23.77 2.54
N ALA A 558 -4.33 -23.01 1.94
CA ALA A 558 -5.13 -22.01 2.63
C ALA A 558 -5.95 -22.60 3.78
N GLU A 559 -6.61 -23.74 3.56
CA GLU A 559 -7.37 -24.44 4.60
C GLU A 559 -6.50 -24.76 5.82
N LYS A 560 -5.29 -25.28 5.61
CA LYS A 560 -4.35 -25.56 6.70
C LYS A 560 -3.81 -24.29 7.34
N ALA A 561 -3.50 -23.27 6.55
CA ALA A 561 -3.00 -21.98 7.03
C ALA A 561 -4.03 -21.28 7.94
N LEU A 562 -5.31 -21.27 7.55
CA LEU A 562 -6.39 -20.67 8.34
C LEU A 562 -6.63 -21.37 9.69
N LEU A 563 -6.25 -22.63 9.83
CA LEU A 563 -6.29 -23.36 11.10
C LEU A 563 -5.10 -23.05 12.01
N SER A 564 -4.08 -22.33 11.50
CA SER A 564 -2.93 -21.93 12.31
C SER A 564 -3.34 -20.94 13.39
N SER A 565 -2.73 -21.06 14.59
CA SER A 565 -2.89 -20.07 15.65
C SER A 565 -2.02 -18.84 15.36
N LYS A 566 -2.59 -17.64 15.57
CA LYS A 566 -1.81 -16.41 15.54
C LYS A 566 -0.70 -16.44 16.60
N ALA A 567 0.48 -15.91 16.26
CA ALA A 567 1.52 -15.74 17.26
C ALA A 567 1.05 -14.73 18.32
N GLN A 568 1.13 -15.11 19.60
CA GLN A 568 0.80 -14.18 20.68
C GLN A 568 2.00 -13.28 20.95
N THR A 569 1.80 -11.97 20.81
CA THR A 569 2.75 -10.94 21.24
C THR A 569 2.25 -10.36 22.56
N ASN A 570 3.08 -10.40 23.61
CA ASN A 570 2.74 -9.79 24.89
C ASN A 570 3.16 -8.31 24.86
N ILE A 571 2.20 -7.42 25.01
CA ILE A 571 2.46 -5.98 25.21
C ILE A 571 2.79 -5.79 26.69
N SER A 572 4.06 -5.58 27.02
CA SER A 572 4.49 -5.25 28.38
C SER A 572 4.37 -3.74 28.65
N GLY A 573 4.19 -3.39 29.92
CA GLY A 573 3.71 -2.10 30.42
C GLY A 573 4.55 -0.87 30.05
N VAL A 574 4.11 0.30 30.54
CA VAL A 574 4.70 1.63 30.30
C VAL A 574 6.18 1.65 30.69
N SER A 575 7.05 1.84 29.71
CA SER A 575 8.42 2.24 29.94
C SER A 575 8.51 3.75 29.90
N ALA A 576 9.21 4.36 30.86
CA ALA A 576 9.56 5.79 30.86
C ALA A 576 10.95 5.93 30.23
N GLU A 577 11.11 5.60 28.96
CA GLU A 577 12.35 5.88 28.25
C GLU A 577 12.46 7.38 27.97
N THR A 578 13.59 7.95 28.33
CA THR A 578 13.98 9.32 27.96
C THR A 578 14.96 9.22 26.80
N PHE A 579 14.68 9.95 25.72
CA PHE A 579 15.62 10.07 24.60
C PHE A 579 16.78 11.00 24.97
N GLU A 580 17.97 10.69 24.49
CA GLU A 580 19.06 11.65 24.46
C GLU A 580 18.78 12.72 23.40
N ASP A 581 18.91 13.96 23.84
CA ASP A 581 18.56 15.19 23.14
C ASP A 581 19.67 15.50 22.12
N SER A 582 19.57 15.10 20.84
CA SER A 582 20.44 15.77 19.84
C SER A 582 20.26 15.42 18.36
N ASP A 583 19.66 14.31 17.98
CA ASP A 583 19.77 13.92 16.58
C ASP A 583 18.52 14.24 15.76
N ILE A 584 18.72 14.95 14.64
CA ILE A 584 17.70 15.16 13.63
C ILE A 584 17.33 13.81 13.02
N THR A 585 16.05 13.43 13.11
CA THR A 585 15.57 12.14 12.60
C THR A 585 15.03 12.29 11.19
N THR A 586 15.40 11.37 10.32
CA THR A 586 14.83 11.25 8.96
C THR A 586 13.70 10.25 8.96
N LEU A 587 12.50 10.70 8.60
CA LEU A 587 11.35 9.85 8.32
C LEU A 587 11.22 9.64 6.82
N TRP A 588 11.10 8.39 6.40
CA TRP A 588 10.90 8.03 5.01
C TRP A 588 9.47 7.56 4.77
N GLN A 589 8.83 8.16 3.79
CA GLN A 589 7.59 7.66 3.22
C GLN A 589 7.79 7.43 1.73
N TYR A 590 7.53 6.22 1.26
CA TYR A 590 7.45 6.01 -0.17
C TYR A 590 6.22 6.66 -0.76
N ALA A 591 6.36 7.22 -1.97
CA ALA A 591 5.21 7.60 -2.75
C ALA A 591 4.29 6.38 -2.94
N PRO A 592 2.95 6.56 -2.95
CA PRO A 592 1.98 5.44 -2.94
C PRO A 592 2.16 4.44 -4.09
N TYR A 593 2.81 4.87 -5.16
CA TYR A 593 3.06 4.05 -6.35
C TYR A 593 4.48 3.46 -6.40
N ALA A 594 5.25 3.59 -5.30
CA ALA A 594 6.57 2.98 -5.15
C ALA A 594 6.63 1.89 -4.06
N ILE A 595 5.50 1.51 -3.49
CA ILE A 595 5.41 0.64 -2.30
C ILE A 595 5.71 -0.83 -2.56
N ASP A 596 5.59 -1.31 -3.80
CA ASP A 596 5.85 -2.70 -4.15
C ASP A 596 6.41 -2.86 -5.58
N ASN A 597 6.88 -4.07 -5.88
CA ASN A 597 7.53 -4.41 -7.13
C ASN A 597 6.66 -4.20 -8.38
N VAL A 598 5.33 -4.34 -8.26
CA VAL A 598 4.39 -4.21 -9.38
C VAL A 598 4.08 -2.76 -9.64
N THR A 599 3.73 -1.99 -8.58
CA THR A 599 3.38 -0.57 -8.69
C THR A 599 4.54 0.27 -9.19
N ARG A 600 5.78 0.01 -8.74
CA ARG A 600 7.00 0.68 -9.23
C ARG A 600 7.19 0.59 -10.74
N ARG A 601 6.62 -0.41 -11.39
CA ARG A 601 6.74 -0.70 -12.83
C ARG A 601 5.50 -0.34 -13.64
N ALA A 602 4.46 0.19 -13.01
CA ALA A 602 3.26 0.65 -13.68
C ALA A 602 3.46 2.07 -14.24
N LYS A 603 3.73 2.17 -15.53
CA LYS A 603 4.14 3.43 -16.18
C LYS A 603 3.17 4.57 -15.95
N ALA A 604 1.87 4.35 -16.11
CA ALA A 604 0.88 5.42 -15.94
C ALA A 604 0.85 5.94 -14.49
N LEU A 605 1.03 5.06 -13.49
CA LEU A 605 1.14 5.45 -12.09
C LEU A 605 2.39 6.31 -11.86
N GLN A 606 3.55 5.91 -12.40
CA GLN A 606 4.81 6.64 -12.26
C GLN A 606 4.77 8.00 -12.98
N ASP A 607 4.07 8.10 -14.12
CA ASP A 607 3.91 9.34 -14.88
C ASP A 607 2.91 10.32 -14.24
N SER A 608 2.13 9.89 -13.24
CA SER A 608 1.17 10.74 -12.52
C SER A 608 1.85 11.70 -11.55
N ASN A 609 1.12 12.73 -11.08
CA ASN A 609 1.64 13.68 -10.09
C ASN A 609 2.00 12.99 -8.76
N ILE A 610 1.18 12.04 -8.32
CA ILE A 610 1.43 11.25 -7.10
C ILE A 610 2.67 10.36 -7.29
N GLY A 611 2.85 9.75 -8.46
CA GLY A 611 4.02 8.92 -8.75
C GLY A 611 5.34 9.71 -8.82
N LYS A 612 5.27 11.01 -9.09
CA LYS A 612 6.43 11.92 -9.20
C LYS A 612 6.80 12.62 -7.90
N ILE A 613 6.11 12.34 -6.80
CA ILE A 613 6.44 12.96 -5.51
C ILE A 613 7.90 12.62 -5.16
N ASN A 614 8.70 13.67 -4.93
CA ASN A 614 10.11 13.54 -4.59
C ASN A 614 10.59 14.81 -3.88
N SER A 615 10.40 14.88 -2.56
CA SER A 615 10.77 16.04 -1.76
C SER A 615 11.18 15.66 -0.34
N ALA A 616 12.21 16.30 0.18
CA ALA A 616 12.62 16.27 1.58
C ALA A 616 12.09 17.52 2.26
N TYR A 617 11.00 17.39 3.01
CA TYR A 617 10.38 18.50 3.73
C TYR A 617 11.08 18.75 5.06
N ILE A 618 11.45 19.99 5.33
CA ILE A 618 12.24 20.39 6.49
C ILE A 618 11.70 21.69 7.09
N ALA A 619 11.59 21.77 8.42
CA ALA A 619 11.30 23.03 9.11
C ALA A 619 12.46 24.04 8.97
N LYS A 620 12.17 25.34 8.95
CA LYS A 620 13.18 26.41 8.83
C LYS A 620 14.30 26.32 9.88
N SER A 621 13.94 25.98 11.12
CA SER A 621 14.92 25.81 12.21
C SER A 621 15.85 24.63 11.95
N THR A 622 15.31 23.50 11.48
CA THR A 622 16.05 22.29 11.15
C THR A 622 16.93 22.49 9.91
N ALA A 623 16.42 23.15 8.86
CA ALA A 623 17.20 23.50 7.67
C ALA A 623 18.42 24.34 8.02
N LYS A 624 18.26 25.32 8.94
CA LYS A 624 19.39 26.13 9.43
C LYS A 624 20.40 25.29 10.21
N LYS A 625 19.98 24.34 11.05
CA LYS A 625 20.88 23.42 11.78
C LYS A 625 21.70 22.56 10.80
N LEU A 626 21.07 22.11 9.70
CA LEU A 626 21.71 21.30 8.67
C LEU A 626 22.47 22.12 7.60
N SER A 627 22.39 23.45 7.65
CA SER A 627 22.97 24.36 6.64
C SER A 627 22.42 24.08 5.22
N LEU A 628 21.11 23.77 5.10
CA LEU A 628 20.42 23.48 3.86
C LEU A 628 19.52 24.66 3.44
N SER A 629 19.44 24.87 2.13
CA SER A 629 18.58 25.87 1.47
C SER A 629 17.50 25.16 0.63
N GLU A 630 16.52 25.93 0.13
CA GLU A 630 15.52 25.42 -0.83
C GLU A 630 16.23 24.82 -2.05
N ASP A 631 15.72 23.69 -2.54
CA ASP A 631 16.24 22.92 -3.68
C ASP A 631 17.63 22.27 -3.48
N ASP A 632 18.31 22.45 -2.34
CA ASP A 632 19.48 21.63 -2.01
C ASP A 632 19.10 20.14 -1.96
N LEU A 633 20.08 19.25 -2.05
CA LEU A 633 19.80 17.81 -1.98
C LEU A 633 20.06 17.27 -0.57
N TYR A 634 19.04 16.69 0.04
CA TYR A 634 19.16 15.89 1.25
C TYR A 634 19.04 14.40 0.89
N LEU A 635 20.10 13.64 1.09
CA LEU A 635 20.18 12.22 0.68
C LEU A 635 19.74 11.97 -0.78
N GLY A 636 20.05 12.94 -1.67
CA GLY A 636 19.71 12.86 -3.09
C GLY A 636 18.29 13.29 -3.46
N VAL A 637 17.50 13.79 -2.50
CA VAL A 637 16.14 14.26 -2.68
C VAL A 637 16.10 15.78 -2.51
N PRO A 638 15.40 16.54 -3.40
CA PRO A 638 15.32 18.00 -3.28
C PRO A 638 14.68 18.43 -1.95
N VAL A 639 15.29 19.41 -1.30
CA VAL A 639 14.79 20.00 -0.06
C VAL A 639 13.66 20.98 -0.35
N SER A 640 12.60 20.90 0.44
CA SER A 640 11.53 21.88 0.49
C SER A 640 11.34 22.38 1.93
N ILE A 641 11.58 23.67 2.14
CA ILE A 641 11.49 24.29 3.46
C ILE A 641 10.05 24.70 3.73
N SER A 642 9.46 24.17 4.80
CA SER A 642 8.05 24.39 5.16
C SER A 642 7.88 24.53 6.67
N ASP A 643 6.95 25.42 7.07
CA ASP A 643 6.51 25.53 8.47
C ASP A 643 5.52 24.40 8.86
N ASP A 644 5.10 23.57 7.90
CA ASP A 644 4.19 22.43 8.10
C ASP A 644 4.93 21.12 8.47
N VAL A 645 6.17 21.22 8.93
CA VAL A 645 7.01 20.07 9.34
C VAL A 645 7.49 20.29 10.77
N ALA A 646 7.50 19.22 11.56
CA ALA A 646 8.01 19.25 12.93
C ALA A 646 9.50 19.63 12.95
N GLU A 647 9.93 20.34 14.00
CA GLU A 647 11.33 20.62 14.24
C GLU A 647 12.14 19.35 14.51
N ASP A 648 13.44 19.37 14.23
CA ASP A 648 14.36 18.25 14.41
C ASP A 648 13.97 16.96 13.67
N CYS A 649 13.23 17.15 12.57
CA CYS A 649 12.80 16.08 11.68
C CYS A 649 12.98 16.49 10.22
N VAL A 650 13.41 15.54 9.36
CA VAL A 650 13.34 15.62 7.91
C VAL A 650 12.33 14.59 7.42
N PHE A 651 11.27 15.04 6.77
CA PHE A 651 10.24 14.17 6.21
C PHE A 651 10.50 13.98 4.72
N VAL A 652 11.03 12.80 4.34
CA VAL A 652 11.33 12.46 2.95
C VAL A 652 10.16 11.69 2.35
N HIS A 653 9.52 12.28 1.33
CA HIS A 653 8.45 11.65 0.56
C HIS A 653 8.94 11.45 -0.88
N THR A 654 9.20 10.22 -1.27
CA THR A 654 9.89 9.93 -2.54
C THR A 654 9.47 8.62 -3.17
N SER A 655 9.56 8.56 -4.50
CA SER A 655 9.48 7.31 -5.29
C SER A 655 10.85 6.63 -5.47
N GLN A 656 11.92 7.28 -5.05
CA GLN A 656 13.29 6.74 -5.13
C GLN A 656 13.61 5.83 -3.96
N ALA A 657 14.57 4.92 -4.15
CA ALA A 657 15.11 4.11 -3.08
C ALA A 657 15.74 4.96 -1.95
N ARG A 658 15.63 4.48 -0.72
CA ARG A 658 16.23 5.13 0.44
C ARG A 658 17.75 5.19 0.30
N ARG A 659 18.32 6.36 0.54
CA ARG A 659 19.76 6.57 0.61
C ARG A 659 20.09 6.92 2.06
N VAL A 660 20.44 5.93 2.85
CA VAL A 660 20.79 6.10 4.27
C VAL A 660 22.29 6.14 4.45
#